data_6db4fd0897142df5dbf6c056e9f81fab
#
_entry.id   6db4fd0897142df5dbf6c056e9f81fab
#
_cell.length_a   1.000
_cell.length_b   1.000
_cell.length_c   1.000
_cell.angle_alpha   90.00
_cell.angle_beta   90.00
_cell.angle_gamma   90.00
#
_symmetry.space_group_name_H-M   'P 1'
#
loop_
_entity.id
_entity.type
_entity.pdbx_description
1 polymer ?
#
loop_
_entity_poly.entity_id
_entity_poly.type
_entity_poly.pdbx_seq_one_letter_code
_entity_poly.pdbx_strand_id
1 'polypeptide(L)'
;MILACHSLNKSFGDHLIVRDGSFHVEDREKAALVGVNGAGKSTIFKMIVGELPLDEGDVILTKGKTLGYLAQHQNLDTTNTIYEELKTAKSDIIALEAQIRAIELELKSLSGEELTNRLNTYNRLMSEFESKNGYAYESEITGVLKGLGFTEEEFSKPTDTLSGGQKTRVSLGKLLLTKPDILLLDEPTNHLDLNSISWLETYLLNYPGAVLIVSHDRFFLNRVVTKVIEIENGSVRMYTGNYKDYAQKKQMIRDAQLKEYLNQQREIKHQEAVIEKLRSFNREKSIKRAESREKMLSKITPVERPAEAAREMHFTLEPSEVSGNDVLSIESLGKRFDSQVLFHDISFEIKRGEHVAIIGDNGTGKTTLLKILNQVVEPDFGSFTLGSKVQIGYYDQEHHVLHNEKTIFDEISDDYPTLTNTQIRNTLAAFQFTGDDVYKLIRDLSGGEKGRVSLAKLMLSEANFLILDEPTNHLDITSKEILEQALNEYTGTVLYVSHDRYFINQTATRILELVNQTFVNYIGNYDYYLEKKEELTAAYATPAADQTVPQNTTESTPSDSKLSWQEQKELQAKERKRKNELKKTEDRIAVLEERNVEIDELMTQEEVYSNSVKCQELALEKDANNTELEELYEKWEELAE
;
A
#
# COMPACT_ATOMS: atom_id res chain seq x y z
N MET A 1 -14.39 13.63 21.98
CA MET A 1 -13.42 14.34 21.10
C MET A 1 -12.11 14.46 21.87
N ILE A 2 -11.01 13.94 21.31
CA ILE A 2 -9.69 13.98 21.98
C ILE A 2 -8.80 15.08 21.40
N LEU A 3 -8.84 15.28 20.07
CA LEU A 3 -8.11 16.28 19.33
C LEU A 3 -9.07 17.07 18.44
N ALA A 4 -8.96 18.40 18.41
CA ALA A 4 -9.65 19.25 17.47
C ALA A 4 -8.68 20.28 16.87
N CYS A 5 -8.77 20.45 15.57
CA CYS A 5 -8.09 21.46 14.81
C CYS A 5 -9.13 22.40 14.20
N HIS A 6 -9.02 23.70 14.46
CA HIS A 6 -9.97 24.70 14.00
C HIS A 6 -9.27 25.75 13.14
N SER A 7 -9.80 25.93 11.93
CA SER A 7 -9.37 26.99 10.98
C SER A 7 -7.87 27.10 10.82
N LEU A 8 -7.20 25.94 10.68
CA LEU A 8 -5.74 25.88 10.50
C LEU A 8 -5.34 26.60 9.23
N ASN A 9 -4.44 27.56 9.34
CA ASN A 9 -3.80 28.23 8.22
C ASN A 9 -2.29 28.09 8.34
N LYS A 10 -1.64 27.70 7.24
CA LYS A 10 -0.17 27.61 7.14
C LYS A 10 0.30 27.80 5.73
N SER A 11 1.31 28.69 5.58
CA SER A 11 2.02 28.92 4.31
C SER A 11 3.52 29.02 4.54
N PHE A 12 4.30 28.70 3.51
CA PHE A 12 5.74 28.93 3.46
C PHE A 12 6.04 29.84 2.26
N GLY A 13 6.26 31.13 2.53
CA GLY A 13 6.33 32.14 1.49
C GLY A 13 5.03 32.14 0.67
N ASP A 14 5.13 31.97 -0.65
CA ASP A 14 3.96 31.94 -1.55
C ASP A 14 3.29 30.55 -1.63
N HIS A 15 3.88 29.53 -0.98
CA HIS A 15 3.35 28.17 -1.02
C HIS A 15 2.36 27.93 0.11
N LEU A 16 1.07 27.85 -0.25
CA LEU A 16 -0.01 27.54 0.67
C LEU A 16 -0.04 26.05 0.98
N ILE A 17 0.00 25.69 2.27
CA ILE A 17 -0.10 24.30 2.74
C ILE A 17 -1.54 23.95 3.14
N VAL A 18 -2.14 24.79 4.00
CA VAL A 18 -3.52 24.58 4.47
C VAL A 18 -4.21 25.94 4.61
N ARG A 19 -5.47 26.00 4.20
CA ARG A 19 -6.34 27.17 4.34
C ARG A 19 -7.63 26.76 5.03
N ASP A 20 -7.92 27.40 6.16
CA ASP A 20 -9.16 27.20 6.94
C ASP A 20 -9.47 25.71 7.21
N GLY A 21 -8.39 24.92 7.43
CA GLY A 21 -8.50 23.49 7.65
C GLY A 21 -9.08 23.17 9.02
N SER A 22 -10.23 22.47 9.06
CA SER A 22 -10.86 22.07 10.32
C SER A 22 -11.17 20.58 10.33
N PHE A 23 -10.74 19.89 11.38
CA PHE A 23 -11.04 18.47 11.59
C PHE A 23 -10.93 18.09 13.06
N HIS A 24 -11.47 16.94 13.41
CA HIS A 24 -11.40 16.42 14.78
C HIS A 24 -11.23 14.89 14.79
N VAL A 25 -10.68 14.41 15.89
CA VAL A 25 -10.55 12.97 16.18
C VAL A 25 -11.24 12.69 17.51
N GLU A 26 -12.10 11.67 17.52
CA GLU A 26 -12.82 11.24 18.72
C GLU A 26 -11.98 10.28 19.57
N ASP A 27 -12.44 10.05 20.82
CA ASP A 27 -11.81 9.06 21.68
C ASP A 27 -11.87 7.65 21.01
N ARG A 28 -10.76 6.92 21.04
CA ARG A 28 -10.61 5.58 20.44
C ARG A 28 -10.80 5.52 18.91
N GLU A 29 -11.01 6.65 18.26
CA GLU A 29 -11.16 6.69 16.80
C GLU A 29 -9.84 6.42 16.10
N LYS A 30 -9.90 5.71 14.97
CA LYS A 30 -8.76 5.45 14.10
C LYS A 30 -8.97 6.26 12.81
N ALA A 31 -8.22 7.34 12.67
CA ALA A 31 -8.34 8.25 11.53
C ALA A 31 -7.08 8.20 10.65
N ALA A 32 -7.26 8.35 9.34
CA ALA A 32 -6.16 8.54 8.40
C ALA A 32 -6.11 10.00 7.93
N LEU A 33 -4.90 10.54 7.76
CA LEU A 33 -4.65 11.79 7.08
C LEU A 33 -4.04 11.47 5.71
N VAL A 34 -4.78 11.73 4.63
CA VAL A 34 -4.40 11.37 3.26
C VAL A 34 -4.24 12.60 2.37
N GLY A 35 -3.44 12.50 1.33
CA GLY A 35 -3.16 13.56 0.35
C GLY A 35 -1.92 13.22 -0.46
N VAL A 36 -1.72 13.90 -1.58
CA VAL A 36 -0.51 13.74 -2.42
C VAL A 36 0.77 14.10 -1.66
N ASN A 37 1.92 13.68 -2.17
CA ASN A 37 3.20 14.10 -1.58
C ASN A 37 3.34 15.62 -1.69
N GLY A 38 3.83 16.24 -0.61
CA GLY A 38 3.91 17.70 -0.53
C GLY A 38 2.60 18.40 -0.11
N ALA A 39 1.46 17.71 0.04
CA ALA A 39 0.20 18.30 0.49
C ALA A 39 0.20 18.85 1.93
N GLY A 40 1.29 18.62 2.70
CA GLY A 40 1.43 19.16 4.05
C GLY A 40 1.03 18.21 5.18
N LYS A 41 0.91 16.90 4.93
CA LYS A 41 0.55 15.90 5.95
C LYS A 41 1.46 15.95 7.18
N SER A 42 2.77 15.81 6.99
CA SER A 42 3.76 15.88 8.08
C SER A 42 3.85 17.30 8.69
N THR A 43 3.55 18.35 7.91
CA THR A 43 3.45 19.72 8.42
C THR A 43 2.32 19.85 9.43
N ILE A 44 1.15 19.28 9.13
CA ILE A 44 0.01 19.24 10.06
C ILE A 44 0.39 18.50 11.34
N PHE A 45 1.06 17.35 11.24
CA PHE A 45 1.53 16.63 12.43
C PHE A 45 2.47 17.48 13.28
N LYS A 46 3.44 18.16 12.67
CA LYS A 46 4.35 19.06 13.39
C LYS A 46 3.63 20.25 14.05
N MET A 47 2.56 20.75 13.42
CA MET A 47 1.72 21.79 14.03
C MET A 47 0.92 21.23 15.22
N ILE A 48 0.38 20.02 15.13
CA ILE A 48 -0.36 19.37 16.23
C ILE A 48 0.57 19.13 17.44
N VAL A 49 1.82 18.71 17.19
CA VAL A 49 2.81 18.44 18.24
C VAL A 49 3.38 19.74 18.84
N GLY A 50 3.23 20.86 18.13
CA GLY A 50 3.79 22.16 18.52
C GLY A 50 5.24 22.38 18.10
N GLU A 51 5.81 21.53 17.23
CA GLU A 51 7.14 21.73 16.64
C GLU A 51 7.15 22.85 15.60
N LEU A 52 6.00 23.11 14.97
CA LEU A 52 5.84 24.17 13.98
C LEU A 52 4.70 25.11 14.41
N PRO A 53 4.95 26.45 14.46
CA PRO A 53 3.89 27.39 14.79
C PRO A 53 2.86 27.50 13.68
N LEU A 54 1.58 27.67 14.07
CA LEU A 54 0.48 28.01 13.19
C LEU A 54 0.60 29.46 12.73
N ASP A 55 0.13 29.77 11.52
CA ASP A 55 -0.04 31.16 11.10
C ASP A 55 -1.35 31.72 11.65
N GLU A 56 -2.45 30.89 11.60
CA GLU A 56 -3.75 31.17 12.21
C GLU A 56 -4.45 29.86 12.59
N GLY A 57 -5.41 29.94 13.51
CA GLY A 57 -6.19 28.79 13.97
C GLY A 57 -5.69 28.20 15.28
N ASP A 58 -6.37 27.15 15.74
CA ASP A 58 -6.09 26.53 17.03
C ASP A 58 -6.02 25.00 16.93
N VAL A 59 -5.10 24.42 17.71
CA VAL A 59 -5.03 22.97 17.98
C VAL A 59 -5.39 22.75 19.45
N ILE A 60 -6.45 22.01 19.69
CA ILE A 60 -6.99 21.74 21.01
C ILE A 60 -6.87 20.27 21.33
N LEU A 61 -5.99 19.93 22.27
CA LEU A 61 -5.93 18.61 22.90
C LEU A 61 -6.73 18.64 24.21
N THR A 62 -7.57 17.63 24.44
CA THR A 62 -8.34 17.54 25.68
C THR A 62 -7.44 17.54 26.90
N LYS A 63 -7.76 18.36 27.90
CA LYS A 63 -6.93 18.53 29.11
C LYS A 63 -6.67 17.21 29.82
N GLY A 64 -5.41 16.97 30.15
CA GLY A 64 -4.96 15.76 30.85
C GLY A 64 -4.75 14.54 29.95
N LYS A 65 -4.91 14.69 28.63
CA LYS A 65 -4.61 13.65 27.66
C LYS A 65 -3.17 13.77 27.16
N THR A 66 -2.56 12.63 26.89
CA THR A 66 -1.18 12.50 26.42
C THR A 66 -1.15 12.26 24.92
N LEU A 67 -0.18 12.86 24.24
CA LEU A 67 0.05 12.71 22.82
C LEU A 67 1.40 12.07 22.58
N GLY A 68 1.43 11.06 21.69
CA GLY A 68 2.65 10.43 21.22
C GLY A 68 2.80 10.62 19.71
N TYR A 69 3.99 10.93 19.24
CA TYR A 69 4.28 11.18 17.85
C TYR A 69 5.45 10.33 17.34
N LEU A 70 5.25 9.63 16.25
CA LEU A 70 6.29 8.98 15.46
C LEU A 70 6.59 9.84 14.24
N ALA A 71 7.74 10.51 14.23
CA ALA A 71 8.23 11.22 13.05
C ALA A 71 8.88 10.24 12.06
N GLN A 72 8.85 10.61 10.78
CA GLN A 72 9.46 9.82 9.69
C GLN A 72 10.96 9.56 9.90
N HIS A 73 11.67 10.50 10.52
CA HIS A 73 13.07 10.36 10.88
C HIS A 73 13.27 10.66 12.37
N GLN A 74 13.71 9.66 13.12
CA GLN A 74 14.06 9.83 14.53
C GLN A 74 15.53 9.45 14.74
N ASN A 75 16.26 10.30 15.45
CA ASN A 75 17.61 10.01 15.90
C ASN A 75 17.53 9.30 17.26
N LEU A 76 17.90 8.03 17.28
CA LEU A 76 18.21 7.30 18.49
C LEU A 76 19.73 7.40 18.70
N ASP A 77 20.17 8.39 19.45
CA ASP A 77 21.60 8.61 19.75
C ASP A 77 21.98 8.03 21.12
N THR A 78 21.47 6.86 21.43
CA THR A 78 21.76 6.19 22.69
C THR A 78 22.69 5.01 22.48
N THR A 79 23.55 4.74 23.47
CA THR A 79 24.41 3.54 23.51
C THR A 79 23.69 2.31 24.07
N ASN A 80 22.39 2.45 24.37
CA ASN A 80 21.56 1.38 24.90
C ASN A 80 21.41 0.26 23.88
N THR A 81 21.18 -0.96 24.36
CA THR A 81 20.70 -2.04 23.52
C THR A 81 19.25 -1.81 23.10
N ILE A 82 18.79 -2.50 22.05
CA ILE A 82 17.39 -2.42 21.58
C ILE A 82 16.42 -2.68 22.75
N TYR A 83 16.67 -3.71 23.54
CA TYR A 83 15.83 -4.08 24.69
C TYR A 83 15.83 -3.00 25.76
N GLU A 84 17.01 -2.47 26.14
CA GLU A 84 17.14 -1.40 27.13
C GLU A 84 16.44 -0.12 26.68
N GLU A 85 16.53 0.22 25.39
CA GLU A 85 15.86 1.38 24.84
C GLU A 85 14.34 1.29 24.97
N LEU A 86 13.73 0.14 24.65
CA LEU A 86 12.30 -0.07 24.86
C LEU A 86 11.94 -0.10 26.36
N LYS A 87 12.82 -0.61 27.19
CA LYS A 87 12.65 -0.67 28.66
C LYS A 87 12.51 0.74 29.25
N THR A 88 13.13 1.76 28.66
CA THR A 88 12.96 3.16 29.10
C THR A 88 11.51 3.65 29.03
N ALA A 89 10.69 3.11 28.13
CA ALA A 89 9.26 3.43 28.04
C ALA A 89 8.44 2.95 29.25
N LYS A 90 8.99 2.08 30.08
CA LYS A 90 8.38 1.52 31.29
C LYS A 90 9.12 1.96 32.56
N SER A 91 9.89 3.04 32.50
CA SER A 91 10.72 3.53 33.62
C SER A 91 9.92 3.81 34.88
N ASP A 92 8.67 4.26 34.77
CA ASP A 92 7.76 4.48 35.91
C ASP A 92 7.36 3.17 36.61
N ILE A 93 7.10 2.11 35.85
CA ILE A 93 6.78 0.77 36.40
C ILE A 93 8.02 0.18 37.07
N ILE A 94 9.18 0.31 36.43
CA ILE A 94 10.45 -0.19 36.97
C ILE A 94 10.83 0.55 38.26
N ALA A 95 10.64 1.89 38.30
CA ALA A 95 10.86 2.67 39.52
C ALA A 95 9.90 2.25 40.66
N LEU A 96 8.65 1.95 40.31
CA LEU A 96 7.65 1.47 41.25
C LEU A 96 8.03 0.08 41.81
N GLU A 97 8.47 -0.84 40.96
CA GLU A 97 8.98 -2.15 41.35
C GLU A 97 10.18 -2.02 42.29
N ALA A 98 11.14 -1.15 41.96
CA ALA A 98 12.30 -0.93 42.84
C ALA A 98 11.91 -0.38 44.21
N GLN A 99 10.91 0.53 44.28
CA GLN A 99 10.39 1.04 45.56
C GLN A 99 9.71 -0.07 46.36
N ILE A 100 8.91 -0.94 45.74
CA ILE A 100 8.26 -2.08 46.36
C ILE A 100 9.31 -3.01 46.99
N ARG A 101 10.33 -3.38 46.20
CA ARG A 101 11.43 -4.26 46.67
C ARG A 101 12.24 -3.62 47.79
N ALA A 102 12.47 -2.30 47.78
CA ALA A 102 13.14 -1.60 48.87
C ALA A 102 12.31 -1.67 50.17
N ILE A 103 11.00 -1.47 50.07
CA ILE A 103 10.12 -1.56 51.23
C ILE A 103 10.06 -3.00 51.76
N GLU A 104 10.03 -4.04 50.93
CA GLU A 104 10.09 -5.44 51.33
C GLU A 104 11.32 -5.78 52.18
N LEU A 105 12.47 -5.17 51.83
CA LEU A 105 13.69 -5.33 52.63
C LEU A 105 13.59 -4.62 53.99
N GLU A 106 13.02 -3.40 54.03
CA GLU A 106 12.85 -2.62 55.24
C GLU A 106 11.85 -3.28 56.21
N LEU A 107 10.75 -3.87 55.71
CA LEU A 107 9.73 -4.54 56.53
C LEU A 107 10.29 -5.65 57.41
N LYS A 108 11.42 -6.28 57.04
CA LYS A 108 12.08 -7.33 57.83
C LYS A 108 12.68 -6.82 59.17
N SER A 109 12.94 -5.51 59.29
CA SER A 109 13.60 -4.89 60.45
C SER A 109 12.68 -3.99 61.29
N LEU A 110 11.45 -3.73 60.81
CA LEU A 110 10.50 -2.84 61.47
C LEU A 110 9.55 -3.57 62.42
N SER A 111 9.06 -2.88 63.47
CA SER A 111 8.08 -3.39 64.40
C SER A 111 7.12 -2.29 64.89
N GLY A 112 5.96 -2.67 65.41
CA GLY A 112 4.97 -1.76 65.97
C GLY A 112 4.29 -0.84 64.94
N GLU A 113 4.10 0.43 65.29
CA GLU A 113 3.37 1.41 64.49
C GLU A 113 4.08 1.74 63.16
N GLU A 114 5.42 1.75 63.15
CA GLU A 114 6.23 1.98 61.95
C GLU A 114 6.02 0.87 60.91
N LEU A 115 5.93 -0.38 61.36
CA LEU A 115 5.62 -1.53 60.50
C LEU A 115 4.25 -1.35 59.86
N THR A 116 3.22 -0.93 60.63
CA THR A 116 1.85 -0.73 60.11
C THR A 116 1.81 0.36 59.04
N ASN A 117 2.49 1.49 59.26
CA ASN A 117 2.55 2.60 58.29
C ASN A 117 3.27 2.17 57.01
N ARG A 118 4.34 1.40 57.12
CA ARG A 118 5.12 0.93 55.97
C ARG A 118 4.36 -0.14 55.19
N LEU A 119 3.61 -1.01 55.85
CA LEU A 119 2.70 -1.97 55.20
C LEU A 119 1.59 -1.27 54.39
N ASN A 120 1.00 -0.19 54.92
CA ASN A 120 0.01 0.59 54.19
C ASN A 120 0.62 1.22 52.90
N THR A 121 1.85 1.69 52.99
CA THR A 121 2.57 2.21 51.82
C THR A 121 2.86 1.12 50.79
N TYR A 122 3.32 -0.05 51.25
CA TYR A 122 3.55 -1.23 50.42
C TYR A 122 2.27 -1.66 49.68
N ASN A 123 1.16 -1.81 50.39
CA ASN A 123 -0.11 -2.19 49.78
C ASN A 123 -0.59 -1.18 48.72
N ARG A 124 -0.42 0.11 48.97
CA ARG A 124 -0.76 1.15 47.97
C ARG A 124 0.09 1.03 46.73
N LEU A 125 1.42 0.92 46.87
CA LEU A 125 2.35 0.80 45.73
C LEU A 125 2.11 -0.52 44.97
N MET A 126 1.82 -1.60 45.69
CA MET A 126 1.48 -2.89 45.10
C MET A 126 0.19 -2.83 44.27
N SER A 127 -0.86 -2.21 44.83
CA SER A 127 -2.10 -1.96 44.06
C SER A 127 -1.87 -1.07 42.84
N GLU A 128 -1.01 -0.07 42.96
CA GLU A 128 -0.63 0.77 41.80
C GLU A 128 0.14 -0.03 40.73
N PHE A 129 1.08 -0.89 41.17
CA PHE A 129 1.85 -1.76 40.28
C PHE A 129 0.95 -2.76 39.55
N GLU A 130 0.01 -3.38 40.26
CA GLU A 130 -0.99 -4.28 39.66
C GLU A 130 -1.92 -3.55 38.69
N SER A 131 -2.39 -2.35 39.04
CA SER A 131 -3.28 -1.55 38.20
C SER A 131 -2.59 -1.13 36.86
N LYS A 132 -1.28 -0.94 36.90
CA LYS A 132 -0.43 -0.64 35.72
C LYS A 132 0.05 -1.91 34.99
N ASN A 133 -0.45 -3.07 35.37
CA ASN A 133 -0.07 -4.38 34.81
C ASN A 133 1.43 -4.67 34.93
N GLY A 134 2.02 -4.32 36.09
CA GLY A 134 3.46 -4.31 36.34
C GLY A 134 4.15 -5.66 36.12
N TYR A 135 3.45 -6.79 36.33
CA TYR A 135 4.03 -8.13 36.10
C TYR A 135 4.23 -8.48 34.61
N ALA A 136 3.57 -7.78 33.70
CA ALA A 136 3.57 -8.13 32.29
C ALA A 136 4.52 -7.26 31.42
N TYR A 137 5.18 -6.23 31.99
CA TYR A 137 5.93 -5.27 31.17
C TYR A 137 7.08 -5.89 30.37
N GLU A 138 7.78 -6.91 30.91
CA GLU A 138 8.87 -7.59 30.17
C GLU A 138 8.32 -8.41 28.99
N SER A 139 7.18 -9.08 29.21
CA SER A 139 6.48 -9.81 28.14
C SER A 139 5.92 -8.85 27.08
N GLU A 140 5.42 -7.66 27.49
CA GLU A 140 4.98 -6.63 26.54
C GLU A 140 6.14 -6.13 25.66
N ILE A 141 7.32 -5.85 26.27
CA ILE A 141 8.51 -5.43 25.53
C ILE A 141 8.92 -6.50 24.51
N THR A 142 9.03 -7.75 24.95
CA THR A 142 9.39 -8.88 24.10
C THR A 142 8.36 -9.08 22.98
N GLY A 143 7.07 -8.98 23.29
CA GLY A 143 5.98 -9.10 22.33
C GLY A 143 6.01 -8.00 21.27
N VAL A 144 6.28 -6.76 21.66
CA VAL A 144 6.41 -5.63 20.72
C VAL A 144 7.65 -5.80 19.84
N LEU A 145 8.80 -6.20 20.39
CA LEU A 145 10.02 -6.43 19.61
C LEU A 145 9.82 -7.53 18.56
N LYS A 146 9.28 -8.68 18.98
CA LYS A 146 8.97 -9.78 18.05
C LYS A 146 7.95 -9.37 16.99
N GLY A 147 6.92 -8.64 17.39
CA GLY A 147 5.90 -8.14 16.49
C GLY A 147 6.44 -7.15 15.44
N LEU A 148 7.50 -6.40 15.76
CA LEU A 148 8.20 -5.51 14.84
C LEU A 148 9.33 -6.20 14.05
N GLY A 149 9.41 -7.54 14.12
CA GLY A 149 10.34 -8.34 13.31
C GLY A 149 11.78 -8.36 13.84
N PHE A 150 12.01 -8.14 15.14
CA PHE A 150 13.31 -8.36 15.77
C PHE A 150 13.41 -9.77 16.34
N THR A 151 14.53 -10.44 16.09
CA THR A 151 14.86 -11.73 16.70
C THR A 151 15.41 -11.54 18.09
N GLU A 152 15.33 -12.58 18.95
CA GLU A 152 15.84 -12.49 20.33
C GLU A 152 17.35 -12.21 20.38
N GLU A 153 18.11 -12.67 19.40
CA GLU A 153 19.54 -12.40 19.26
C GLU A 153 19.84 -10.92 19.02
N GLU A 154 18.92 -10.21 18.35
CA GLU A 154 19.05 -8.79 18.04
C GLU A 154 18.76 -7.88 19.24
N PHE A 155 18.06 -8.36 20.27
CA PHE A 155 17.68 -7.55 21.43
C PHE A 155 18.89 -6.93 22.15
N SER A 156 20.04 -7.60 22.09
CA SER A 156 21.29 -7.16 22.69
C SER A 156 22.14 -6.22 21.80
N LYS A 157 21.71 -5.98 20.52
CA LYS A 157 22.44 -5.08 19.62
C LYS A 157 22.35 -3.63 20.10
N PRO A 158 23.46 -2.86 20.08
CA PRO A 158 23.45 -1.43 20.38
C PRO A 158 22.67 -0.65 19.32
N THR A 159 21.91 0.36 19.75
CA THR A 159 21.04 1.16 18.86
C THR A 159 21.81 2.03 17.88
N ASP A 160 23.06 2.40 18.18
CA ASP A 160 23.93 3.16 17.27
C ASP A 160 24.35 2.36 16.02
N THR A 161 24.42 1.04 16.14
CA THR A 161 24.79 0.13 15.02
C THR A 161 23.63 -0.19 14.07
N LEU A 162 22.43 0.27 14.38
CA LEU A 162 21.21 -0.05 13.63
C LEU A 162 21.11 0.77 12.34
N SER A 163 20.54 0.14 11.30
CA SER A 163 20.11 0.87 10.09
C SER A 163 19.00 1.88 10.39
N GLY A 164 18.80 2.86 9.51
CA GLY A 164 17.73 3.85 9.65
C GLY A 164 16.34 3.21 9.85
N GLY A 165 16.02 2.20 9.05
CA GLY A 165 14.74 1.47 9.19
C GLY A 165 14.61 0.70 10.50
N GLN A 166 15.70 0.10 11.01
CA GLN A 166 15.70 -0.53 12.33
C GLN A 166 15.51 0.50 13.46
N LYS A 167 16.16 1.67 13.37
CA LYS A 167 15.96 2.77 14.33
C LYS A 167 14.49 3.24 14.36
N THR A 168 13.86 3.37 13.21
CA THR A 168 12.44 3.72 13.12
C THR A 168 11.55 2.66 13.78
N ARG A 169 11.83 1.37 13.58
CA ARG A 169 11.10 0.26 14.22
C ARG A 169 11.25 0.28 15.76
N VAL A 170 12.46 0.54 16.27
CA VAL A 170 12.71 0.67 17.72
C VAL A 170 11.93 1.86 18.29
N SER A 171 11.94 3.01 17.61
CA SER A 171 11.19 4.20 18.01
C SER A 171 9.68 3.95 18.01
N LEU A 172 9.16 3.27 17.00
CA LEU A 172 7.76 2.84 16.95
C LEU A 172 7.43 1.94 18.15
N GLY A 173 8.25 0.92 18.42
CA GLY A 173 8.07 0.02 19.57
C GLY A 173 8.05 0.77 20.91
N LYS A 174 8.98 1.70 21.11
CA LYS A 174 9.03 2.55 22.30
C LYS A 174 7.74 3.38 22.45
N LEU A 175 7.28 3.99 21.36
CA LEU A 175 6.04 4.77 21.34
C LEU A 175 4.80 3.91 21.65
N LEU A 176 4.69 2.72 21.08
CA LEU A 176 3.58 1.80 21.34
C LEU A 176 3.53 1.35 22.82
N LEU A 177 4.69 1.14 23.45
CA LEU A 177 4.81 0.76 24.85
C LEU A 177 4.43 1.90 25.82
N THR A 178 4.59 3.17 25.45
CA THR A 178 4.17 4.30 26.30
C THR A 178 2.66 4.44 26.39
N LYS A 179 1.90 3.89 25.44
CA LYS A 179 0.43 3.89 25.35
C LYS A 179 -0.21 5.27 25.59
N PRO A 180 0.17 6.32 24.85
CA PRO A 180 -0.47 7.64 25.00
C PRO A 180 -1.96 7.60 24.61
N ASP A 181 -2.75 8.59 25.05
CA ASP A 181 -4.17 8.66 24.74
C ASP A 181 -4.46 8.89 23.23
N ILE A 182 -3.54 9.56 22.53
CA ILE A 182 -3.57 9.69 21.06
C ILE A 182 -2.19 9.43 20.46
N LEU A 183 -2.15 8.59 19.43
CA LEU A 183 -0.97 8.29 18.62
C LEU A 183 -1.03 9.04 17.29
N LEU A 184 0.04 9.75 16.95
CA LEU A 184 0.28 10.30 15.61
C LEU A 184 1.37 9.46 14.96
N LEU A 185 1.05 8.78 13.86
CA LEU A 185 1.96 7.87 13.15
C LEU A 185 2.20 8.36 11.72
N ASP A 186 3.43 8.79 11.42
CA ASP A 186 3.83 9.24 10.09
C ASP A 186 4.55 8.11 9.37
N GLU A 187 3.89 7.50 8.37
CA GLU A 187 4.34 6.36 7.57
C GLU A 187 4.87 5.17 8.40
N PRO A 188 4.05 4.63 9.34
CA PRO A 188 4.52 3.58 10.26
C PRO A 188 4.77 2.23 9.58
N THR A 189 4.28 2.01 8.37
CA THR A 189 4.45 0.78 7.60
C THR A 189 5.76 0.73 6.82
N ASN A 190 6.44 1.88 6.66
CA ASN A 190 7.72 1.93 5.98
C ASN A 190 8.76 1.10 6.74
N HIS A 191 9.55 0.32 6.03
CA HIS A 191 10.58 -0.58 6.55
C HIS A 191 10.07 -1.78 7.37
N LEU A 192 8.76 -2.02 7.42
CA LEU A 192 8.17 -3.23 8.00
C LEU A 192 7.96 -4.29 6.92
N ASP A 193 8.19 -5.54 7.27
CA ASP A 193 7.80 -6.68 6.44
C ASP A 193 6.30 -7.00 6.61
N LEU A 194 5.78 -7.88 5.77
CA LEU A 194 4.35 -8.23 5.74
C LEU A 194 3.84 -8.77 7.08
N ASN A 195 4.65 -9.55 7.81
CA ASN A 195 4.28 -10.10 9.11
C ASN A 195 4.21 -9.00 10.17
N SER A 196 5.19 -8.09 10.21
CA SER A 196 5.22 -6.95 11.12
C SER A 196 4.09 -5.95 10.84
N ILE A 197 3.73 -5.72 9.56
CA ILE A 197 2.57 -4.89 9.20
C ILE A 197 1.28 -5.54 9.72
N SER A 198 1.07 -6.84 9.53
CA SER A 198 -0.11 -7.55 10.01
C SER A 198 -0.23 -7.53 11.55
N TRP A 199 0.90 -7.65 12.25
CA TRP A 199 0.96 -7.49 13.69
C TRP A 199 0.59 -6.06 14.12
N LEU A 200 1.14 -5.04 13.46
CA LEU A 200 0.84 -3.63 13.76
C LEU A 200 -0.64 -3.31 13.54
N GLU A 201 -1.25 -3.82 12.47
CA GLU A 201 -2.70 -3.71 12.23
C GLU A 201 -3.50 -4.24 13.41
N THR A 202 -3.19 -5.46 13.84
CA THR A 202 -3.86 -6.11 14.98
C THR A 202 -3.65 -5.33 16.27
N TYR A 203 -2.45 -4.81 16.50
CA TYR A 203 -2.13 -3.98 17.66
C TYR A 203 -2.95 -2.68 17.67
N LEU A 204 -3.00 -1.96 16.53
CA LEU A 204 -3.72 -0.69 16.43
C LEU A 204 -5.24 -0.85 16.47
N LEU A 205 -5.79 -1.93 15.93
CA LEU A 205 -7.22 -2.25 16.09
C LEU A 205 -7.62 -2.41 17.56
N ASN A 206 -6.76 -3.04 18.37
CA ASN A 206 -6.99 -3.25 19.80
C ASN A 206 -6.46 -2.10 20.68
N TYR A 207 -5.88 -1.06 20.08
CA TYR A 207 -5.32 0.06 20.83
C TYR A 207 -6.43 0.87 21.52
N PRO A 208 -6.34 1.11 22.85
CA PRO A 208 -7.42 1.74 23.62
C PRO A 208 -7.56 3.24 23.38
N GLY A 209 -6.51 3.91 22.86
CA GLY A 209 -6.49 5.34 22.54
C GLY A 209 -6.93 5.64 21.11
N ALA A 210 -6.97 6.93 20.78
CA ALA A 210 -7.16 7.38 19.41
C ALA A 210 -5.88 7.23 18.59
N VAL A 211 -6.01 7.10 17.27
CA VAL A 211 -4.86 7.02 16.35
C VAL A 211 -5.12 7.90 15.14
N LEU A 212 -4.17 8.73 14.78
CA LEU A 212 -4.16 9.48 13.53
C LEU A 212 -2.93 9.06 12.73
N ILE A 213 -3.16 8.53 11.53
CA ILE A 213 -2.15 7.85 10.72
C ILE A 213 -1.99 8.58 9.39
N VAL A 214 -0.75 8.86 9.00
CA VAL A 214 -0.38 9.12 7.61
C VAL A 214 0.20 7.84 7.05
N SER A 215 -0.35 7.31 5.97
CA SER A 215 0.22 6.16 5.27
C SER A 215 -0.20 6.13 3.80
N HIS A 216 0.66 5.57 2.97
CA HIS A 216 0.42 5.28 1.56
C HIS A 216 0.10 3.78 1.31
N ASP A 217 -0.04 2.98 2.37
CA ASP A 217 -0.52 1.61 2.29
C ASP A 217 -2.06 1.57 2.35
N ARG A 218 -2.69 1.41 1.17
CA ARG A 218 -4.16 1.36 1.03
C ARG A 218 -4.78 0.19 1.77
N PHE A 219 -4.10 -0.95 1.82
CA PHE A 219 -4.58 -2.16 2.50
C PHE A 219 -4.59 -1.95 4.02
N PHE A 220 -3.50 -1.41 4.55
CA PHE A 220 -3.37 -1.05 5.97
C PHE A 220 -4.44 -0.04 6.40
N LEU A 221 -4.61 1.05 5.64
CA LEU A 221 -5.63 2.05 5.93
C LEU A 221 -7.04 1.45 5.86
N ASN A 222 -7.32 0.60 4.88
CA ASN A 222 -8.63 -0.02 4.73
C ASN A 222 -9.01 -0.91 5.92
N ARG A 223 -8.03 -1.55 6.54
CA ARG A 223 -8.24 -2.45 7.68
C ARG A 223 -8.34 -1.72 9.02
N VAL A 224 -7.54 -0.67 9.23
CA VAL A 224 -7.38 -0.02 10.54
C VAL A 224 -8.29 1.17 10.74
N VAL A 225 -8.53 2.00 9.70
CA VAL A 225 -9.18 3.31 9.88
C VAL A 225 -10.70 3.26 9.71
N THR A 226 -11.37 4.14 10.46
CA THR A 226 -12.82 4.35 10.42
C THR A 226 -13.20 5.75 9.94
N LYS A 227 -12.24 6.64 9.79
CA LYS A 227 -12.39 8.01 9.29
C LYS A 227 -11.19 8.38 8.42
N VAL A 228 -11.43 9.08 7.32
CA VAL A 228 -10.37 9.61 6.45
C VAL A 228 -10.48 11.14 6.42
N ILE A 229 -9.35 11.81 6.67
CA ILE A 229 -9.18 13.25 6.57
C ILE A 229 -8.31 13.50 5.35
N GLU A 230 -8.87 14.15 4.34
CA GLU A 230 -8.18 14.43 3.08
C GLU A 230 -7.66 15.86 3.07
N ILE A 231 -6.41 16.02 2.60
CA ILE A 231 -5.82 17.32 2.29
C ILE A 231 -5.64 17.39 0.76
N GLU A 232 -6.36 18.31 0.13
CA GLU A 232 -6.28 18.54 -1.30
C GLU A 232 -6.29 20.05 -1.61
N ASN A 233 -5.26 20.54 -2.31
CA ASN A 233 -5.10 21.96 -2.67
C ASN A 233 -5.30 22.93 -1.48
N GLY A 234 -4.76 22.57 -0.32
CA GLY A 234 -4.88 23.37 0.92
C GLY A 234 -6.22 23.25 1.63
N SER A 235 -7.22 22.56 1.08
CA SER A 235 -8.49 22.31 1.75
C SER A 235 -8.45 20.99 2.51
N VAL A 236 -9.18 20.94 3.64
CA VAL A 236 -9.32 19.73 4.46
C VAL A 236 -10.77 19.25 4.40
N ARG A 237 -10.96 17.96 4.10
CA ARG A 237 -12.30 17.32 4.08
C ARG A 237 -12.29 16.04 4.89
N MET A 238 -13.38 15.75 5.58
CA MET A 238 -13.54 14.55 6.39
C MET A 238 -14.54 13.58 5.74
N TYR A 239 -14.19 12.31 5.73
CA TYR A 239 -15.03 11.21 5.24
C TYR A 239 -15.13 10.14 6.32
N THR A 240 -16.34 9.72 6.63
CA THR A 240 -16.60 8.57 7.52
C THR A 240 -16.51 7.27 6.73
N GLY A 241 -15.90 6.26 7.30
CA GLY A 241 -15.68 4.96 6.69
C GLY A 241 -14.18 4.66 6.52
N ASN A 242 -13.87 3.50 5.95
CA ASN A 242 -12.52 3.08 5.67
C ASN A 242 -11.97 3.72 4.37
N TYR A 243 -10.75 3.36 3.98
CA TYR A 243 -10.13 3.92 2.78
C TYR A 243 -10.92 3.62 1.50
N LYS A 244 -11.49 2.42 1.36
CA LYS A 244 -12.32 2.02 0.21
C LYS A 244 -13.59 2.88 0.10
N ASP A 245 -14.26 3.10 1.23
CA ASP A 245 -15.46 3.96 1.29
C ASP A 245 -15.13 5.41 0.91
N TYR A 246 -13.98 5.92 1.38
CA TYR A 246 -13.45 7.23 1.00
C TYR A 246 -13.22 7.32 -0.52
N ALA A 247 -12.48 6.36 -1.10
CA ALA A 247 -12.16 6.36 -2.52
C ALA A 247 -13.44 6.36 -3.39
N GLN A 248 -14.44 5.55 -3.04
CA GLN A 248 -15.73 5.53 -3.73
C GLN A 248 -16.49 6.87 -3.61
N LYS A 249 -16.56 7.43 -2.40
CA LYS A 249 -17.22 8.73 -2.18
C LYS A 249 -16.52 9.86 -2.95
N LYS A 250 -15.19 9.88 -2.94
CA LYS A 250 -14.38 10.85 -3.70
C LYS A 250 -14.67 10.75 -5.19
N GLN A 251 -14.68 9.53 -5.74
CA GLN A 251 -15.00 9.32 -7.15
C GLN A 251 -16.41 9.81 -7.49
N MET A 252 -17.41 9.47 -6.70
CA MET A 252 -18.80 9.95 -6.90
C MET A 252 -18.89 11.49 -6.91
N ILE A 253 -18.22 12.16 -5.95
CA ILE A 253 -18.22 13.64 -5.87
C ILE A 253 -17.55 14.22 -7.12
N ARG A 254 -16.44 13.64 -7.55
CA ARG A 254 -15.69 14.06 -8.73
C ARG A 254 -16.51 13.91 -10.01
N ASP A 255 -17.16 12.77 -10.20
CA ASP A 255 -18.02 12.51 -11.36
C ASP A 255 -19.21 13.48 -11.40
N ALA A 256 -19.79 13.78 -10.23
CA ALA A 256 -20.85 14.78 -10.11
C ALA A 256 -20.36 16.19 -10.49
N GLN A 257 -19.20 16.62 -9.99
CA GLN A 257 -18.58 17.92 -10.32
C GLN A 257 -18.22 18.00 -11.80
N LEU A 258 -17.66 16.94 -12.38
CA LEU A 258 -17.35 16.90 -13.82
C LEU A 258 -18.61 17.01 -14.67
N LYS A 259 -19.67 16.31 -14.29
CA LYS A 259 -20.96 16.38 -14.97
C LYS A 259 -21.56 17.78 -14.89
N GLU A 260 -21.50 18.41 -13.73
CA GLU A 260 -21.97 19.79 -13.53
C GLU A 260 -21.18 20.77 -14.38
N TYR A 261 -19.84 20.69 -14.37
CA TYR A 261 -18.97 21.49 -15.23
C TYR A 261 -19.30 21.33 -16.71
N LEU A 262 -19.42 20.09 -17.21
CA LEU A 262 -19.73 19.82 -18.62
C LEU A 262 -21.13 20.35 -19.01
N ASN A 263 -22.11 20.23 -18.12
CA ASN A 263 -23.45 20.77 -18.35
C ASN A 263 -23.41 22.29 -18.41
N GLN A 264 -22.72 22.96 -17.47
CA GLN A 264 -22.56 24.41 -17.49
C GLN A 264 -21.84 24.88 -18.76
N GLN A 265 -20.76 24.20 -19.18
CA GLN A 265 -20.03 24.52 -20.43
C GLN A 265 -20.93 24.38 -21.67
N ARG A 266 -21.79 23.34 -21.73
CA ARG A 266 -22.76 23.17 -22.82
C ARG A 266 -23.77 24.31 -22.83
N GLU A 267 -24.29 24.70 -21.66
CA GLU A 267 -25.23 25.80 -21.55
C GLU A 267 -24.59 27.14 -21.94
N ILE A 268 -23.35 27.42 -21.48
CA ILE A 268 -22.60 28.63 -21.88
C ILE A 268 -22.46 28.69 -23.39
N LYS A 269 -21.96 27.62 -24.03
CA LYS A 269 -21.79 27.53 -25.49
C LYS A 269 -23.12 27.70 -26.23
N HIS A 270 -24.20 27.12 -25.73
CA HIS A 270 -25.52 27.27 -26.29
C HIS A 270 -25.98 28.73 -26.23
N GLN A 271 -25.84 29.41 -25.10
CA GLN A 271 -26.21 30.81 -24.92
C GLN A 271 -25.35 31.74 -25.82
N GLU A 272 -24.05 31.50 -25.92
CA GLU A 272 -23.16 32.24 -26.83
C GLU A 272 -23.59 32.09 -28.28
N ALA A 273 -23.92 30.89 -28.76
CA ALA A 273 -24.43 30.67 -30.12
C ALA A 273 -25.76 31.37 -30.36
N VAL A 274 -26.67 31.40 -29.37
CA VAL A 274 -27.93 32.14 -29.45
C VAL A 274 -27.71 33.66 -29.48
N ILE A 275 -26.76 34.19 -28.71
CA ILE A 275 -26.38 35.61 -28.68
C ILE A 275 -25.81 36.00 -30.06
N GLU A 276 -24.92 35.20 -30.61
CA GLU A 276 -24.33 35.44 -31.94
C GLU A 276 -25.40 35.45 -33.04
N LYS A 277 -26.34 34.47 -33.01
CA LYS A 277 -27.46 34.41 -33.93
C LYS A 277 -28.39 35.61 -33.82
N LEU A 278 -28.65 36.09 -32.59
CA LEU A 278 -29.48 37.29 -32.36
C LEU A 278 -28.78 38.56 -32.88
N ARG A 279 -27.47 38.66 -32.74
CA ARG A 279 -26.64 39.77 -33.29
C ARG A 279 -26.61 39.76 -34.81
N SER A 280 -26.54 38.58 -35.46
CA SER A 280 -26.52 38.45 -36.92
C SER A 280 -27.81 38.98 -37.59
N PHE A 281 -28.95 39.00 -36.91
CA PHE A 281 -30.21 39.56 -37.42
C PHE A 281 -30.21 41.10 -37.54
N ASN A 282 -29.26 41.82 -36.96
CA ASN A 282 -29.01 43.26 -37.02
C ASN A 282 -30.30 44.13 -36.80
N ARG A 283 -31.28 43.65 -36.01
CA ARG A 283 -32.51 44.37 -35.65
C ARG A 283 -32.42 44.88 -34.23
N GLU A 284 -32.86 46.12 -33.94
CA GLU A 284 -32.77 46.75 -32.63
C GLU A 284 -33.33 45.86 -31.49
N LYS A 285 -34.49 45.21 -31.72
CA LYS A 285 -35.09 44.28 -30.75
C LYS A 285 -34.23 43.01 -30.52
N SER A 286 -33.56 42.50 -31.53
CA SER A 286 -32.70 41.33 -31.43
C SER A 286 -31.40 41.66 -30.70
N ILE A 287 -30.86 42.86 -30.93
CA ILE A 287 -29.65 43.35 -30.21
C ILE A 287 -29.95 43.52 -28.72
N LYS A 288 -31.09 44.16 -28.34
CA LYS A 288 -31.50 44.27 -26.92
C LYS A 288 -31.70 42.92 -26.23
N ARG A 289 -32.18 41.91 -26.98
CA ARG A 289 -32.30 40.53 -26.45
C ARG A 289 -30.95 39.87 -26.28
N ALA A 290 -30.00 40.08 -27.20
CA ALA A 290 -28.63 39.61 -27.11
C ALA A 290 -27.91 40.21 -25.89
N GLU A 291 -28.01 41.52 -25.68
CA GLU A 291 -27.45 42.24 -24.53
C GLU A 291 -28.04 41.74 -23.18
N SER A 292 -29.35 41.49 -23.14
CA SER A 292 -29.99 40.93 -21.93
C SER A 292 -29.44 39.54 -21.60
N ARG A 293 -29.28 38.67 -22.60
CA ARG A 293 -28.72 37.33 -22.41
C ARG A 293 -27.22 37.38 -22.04
N GLU A 294 -26.45 38.28 -22.61
CA GLU A 294 -25.05 38.51 -22.27
C GLU A 294 -24.90 38.95 -20.78
N LYS A 295 -25.81 39.84 -20.29
CA LYS A 295 -25.86 40.20 -18.88
C LYS A 295 -26.28 39.04 -17.99
N MET A 296 -27.09 38.11 -18.46
CA MET A 296 -27.39 36.88 -17.72
C MET A 296 -26.18 35.94 -17.68
N LEU A 297 -25.49 35.78 -18.80
CA LEU A 297 -24.28 34.95 -18.91
C LEU A 297 -23.15 35.47 -18.01
N SER A 298 -22.95 36.81 -17.93
CA SER A 298 -21.94 37.43 -17.07
C SER A 298 -22.20 37.28 -15.57
N LYS A 299 -23.42 36.91 -15.17
CA LYS A 299 -23.78 36.62 -13.78
C LYS A 299 -23.59 35.17 -13.36
N ILE A 300 -23.35 34.28 -14.34
CA ILE A 300 -23.08 32.86 -14.05
C ILE A 300 -21.68 32.78 -13.45
N THR A 301 -21.60 32.35 -12.21
CA THR A 301 -20.29 31.97 -11.61
C THR A 301 -19.79 30.71 -12.31
N PRO A 302 -18.63 30.77 -13.00
CA PRO A 302 -18.09 29.57 -13.64
C PRO A 302 -17.82 28.50 -12.59
N VAL A 303 -18.32 27.30 -12.79
CA VAL A 303 -17.88 26.13 -12.04
C VAL A 303 -16.45 25.88 -12.43
N GLU A 304 -15.56 25.87 -11.47
CA GLU A 304 -14.16 25.51 -11.72
C GLU A 304 -14.11 24.08 -12.26
N ARG A 305 -13.33 23.89 -13.32
CA ARG A 305 -13.06 22.55 -13.82
C ARG A 305 -12.47 21.75 -12.67
N PRO A 306 -13.06 20.58 -12.28
CA PRO A 306 -12.42 19.72 -11.31
C PRO A 306 -10.97 19.52 -11.73
N ALA A 307 -10.02 19.68 -10.80
CA ALA A 307 -8.63 19.39 -11.08
C ALA A 307 -8.61 18.03 -11.77
N GLU A 308 -8.13 18.00 -13.01
CA GLU A 308 -8.00 16.72 -13.71
C GLU A 308 -7.29 15.80 -12.74
N ALA A 309 -7.84 14.59 -12.49
CA ALA A 309 -6.96 13.48 -12.14
C ALA A 309 -5.79 13.65 -13.10
N ALA A 310 -4.58 13.71 -12.54
CA ALA A 310 -3.41 13.76 -13.38
C ALA A 310 -3.77 12.92 -14.59
N ARG A 311 -3.89 13.58 -15.78
CA ARG A 311 -4.51 12.97 -16.97
C ARG A 311 -4.17 11.52 -16.91
N GLU A 312 -5.14 10.61 -17.12
CA GLU A 312 -4.83 9.22 -17.40
C GLU A 312 -3.84 9.24 -18.55
N MET A 313 -2.59 9.53 -18.23
CA MET A 313 -1.50 9.42 -19.17
C MET A 313 -1.28 7.93 -19.27
N HIS A 314 -1.94 7.32 -20.26
CA HIS A 314 -1.62 5.98 -20.70
C HIS A 314 -0.14 5.99 -21.09
N PHE A 315 0.65 5.45 -20.21
CA PHE A 315 2.06 5.22 -20.45
C PHE A 315 2.21 3.75 -20.83
N THR A 316 2.48 3.48 -22.10
CA THR A 316 2.74 2.12 -22.57
C THR A 316 4.22 1.83 -22.46
N LEU A 317 4.56 0.86 -21.63
CA LEU A 317 5.86 0.20 -21.59
C LEU A 317 5.89 -0.85 -22.70
N GLU A 318 6.71 -0.64 -23.72
CA GLU A 318 6.89 -1.63 -24.78
C GLU A 318 8.37 -2.06 -24.85
N PRO A 319 8.67 -3.36 -24.72
CA PRO A 319 10.03 -3.85 -24.91
C PRO A 319 10.44 -3.71 -26.37
N SER A 320 11.68 -3.25 -26.62
CA SER A 320 12.20 -3.09 -28.01
C SER A 320 12.34 -4.41 -28.76
N GLU A 321 12.69 -5.47 -28.03
CA GLU A 321 12.81 -6.84 -28.57
C GLU A 321 12.07 -7.84 -27.71
N VAL A 322 11.47 -8.84 -28.34
CA VAL A 322 10.83 -9.94 -27.64
C VAL A 322 11.90 -10.96 -27.20
N SER A 323 11.96 -11.24 -25.88
CA SER A 323 12.86 -12.27 -25.34
C SER A 323 12.46 -13.69 -25.76
N GLY A 324 13.37 -14.66 -25.58
CA GLY A 324 13.03 -16.08 -25.64
C GLY A 324 11.94 -16.43 -24.63
N ASN A 325 11.40 -17.67 -24.70
CA ASN A 325 10.36 -18.12 -23.77
C ASN A 325 10.90 -18.31 -22.35
N ASP A 326 12.14 -18.80 -22.24
CA ASP A 326 12.85 -18.92 -20.97
C ASP A 326 13.64 -17.64 -20.74
N VAL A 327 13.27 -16.87 -19.70
CA VAL A 327 13.87 -15.57 -19.40
C VAL A 327 14.98 -15.71 -18.35
N LEU A 328 14.72 -16.46 -17.30
CA LEU A 328 15.67 -16.71 -16.21
C LEU A 328 15.57 -18.16 -15.75
N SER A 329 16.69 -18.83 -15.59
CA SER A 329 16.79 -20.14 -14.91
C SER A 329 17.83 -20.06 -13.81
N ILE A 330 17.47 -20.45 -12.60
CA ILE A 330 18.32 -20.50 -11.43
C ILE A 330 18.45 -21.96 -11.01
N GLU A 331 19.71 -22.43 -10.79
CA GLU A 331 20.02 -23.78 -10.41
C GLU A 331 20.86 -23.80 -9.12
N SER A 332 20.29 -24.37 -8.05
CA SER A 332 20.93 -24.60 -6.75
C SER A 332 21.70 -23.39 -6.20
N LEU A 333 21.13 -22.18 -6.37
CA LEU A 333 21.77 -20.93 -5.98
C LEU A 333 21.81 -20.80 -4.45
N GLY A 334 22.96 -20.37 -3.92
CA GLY A 334 23.15 -20.13 -2.50
C GLY A 334 24.02 -18.93 -2.21
N LYS A 335 23.69 -18.22 -1.11
CA LYS A 335 24.46 -17.06 -0.63
C LYS A 335 24.52 -17.02 0.88
N ARG A 336 25.72 -16.71 1.40
CA ARG A 336 25.97 -16.46 2.82
C ARG A 336 26.85 -15.22 3.00
N PHE A 337 26.71 -14.59 4.13
CA PHE A 337 27.67 -13.57 4.59
C PHE A 337 28.20 -14.00 5.96
N ASP A 338 29.52 -14.16 6.06
CA ASP A 338 30.20 -14.67 7.23
C ASP A 338 29.58 -16.00 7.76
N SER A 339 28.89 -15.95 8.90
CA SER A 339 28.21 -17.10 9.51
C SER A 339 26.74 -17.20 9.16
N GLN A 340 26.14 -16.17 8.57
CA GLN A 340 24.72 -16.11 8.26
C GLN A 340 24.45 -16.65 6.84
N VAL A 341 23.70 -17.74 6.75
CA VAL A 341 23.18 -18.25 5.47
C VAL A 341 21.88 -17.52 5.16
N LEU A 342 21.83 -16.82 4.02
CA LEU A 342 20.62 -16.13 3.58
C LEU A 342 19.65 -17.10 2.90
N PHE A 343 20.17 -17.87 1.95
CA PHE A 343 19.43 -18.93 1.25
C PHE A 343 20.41 -19.96 0.70
N HIS A 344 19.91 -21.17 0.52
CA HIS A 344 20.67 -22.27 -0.05
C HIS A 344 19.78 -23.12 -0.97
N ASP A 345 20.39 -23.68 -2.00
CA ASP A 345 19.77 -24.62 -2.94
C ASP A 345 18.45 -24.13 -3.55
N ILE A 346 18.38 -22.82 -3.84
CA ILE A 346 17.20 -22.26 -4.49
C ILE A 346 17.25 -22.52 -5.99
N SER A 347 16.14 -23.05 -6.54
CA SER A 347 16.01 -23.35 -7.97
C SER A 347 14.62 -22.97 -8.45
N PHE A 348 14.53 -22.14 -9.48
CA PHE A 348 13.28 -21.77 -10.14
C PHE A 348 13.55 -21.21 -11.55
N GLU A 349 12.49 -21.19 -12.36
CA GLU A 349 12.51 -20.63 -13.71
C GLU A 349 11.47 -19.52 -13.82
N ILE A 350 11.78 -18.49 -14.63
CA ILE A 350 10.83 -17.43 -15.01
C ILE A 350 10.67 -17.48 -16.52
N LYS A 351 9.39 -17.51 -16.95
CA LYS A 351 9.01 -17.51 -18.36
C LYS A 351 8.61 -16.12 -18.81
N ARG A 352 8.68 -15.88 -20.10
CA ARG A 352 8.26 -14.62 -20.71
C ARG A 352 6.82 -14.26 -20.34
N GLY A 353 6.61 -12.99 -19.96
CA GLY A 353 5.31 -12.44 -19.59
C GLY A 353 4.84 -12.83 -18.17
N GLU A 354 5.68 -13.51 -17.37
CA GLU A 354 5.40 -13.70 -15.96
C GLU A 354 5.74 -12.44 -15.16
N HIS A 355 4.85 -12.04 -14.25
CA HIS A 355 5.09 -11.02 -13.24
C HIS A 355 5.26 -11.71 -11.89
N VAL A 356 6.50 -11.81 -11.44
CA VAL A 356 6.88 -12.59 -10.27
C VAL A 356 7.21 -11.66 -9.11
N ALA A 357 6.43 -11.74 -8.02
CA ALA A 357 6.70 -11.04 -6.79
C ALA A 357 7.54 -11.92 -5.84
N ILE A 358 8.60 -11.37 -5.26
CA ILE A 358 9.36 -11.99 -4.18
C ILE A 358 8.94 -11.36 -2.87
N ILE A 359 8.50 -12.19 -1.92
CA ILE A 359 8.11 -11.78 -0.57
C ILE A 359 8.90 -12.56 0.49
N GLY A 360 8.86 -12.11 1.72
CA GLY A 360 9.54 -12.74 2.88
C GLY A 360 9.95 -11.70 3.90
N ASP A 361 10.43 -12.16 5.06
CA ASP A 361 10.84 -11.29 6.16
C ASP A 361 12.05 -10.41 5.81
N ASN A 362 12.24 -9.34 6.57
CA ASN A 362 13.40 -8.47 6.38
C ASN A 362 14.70 -9.20 6.73
N GLY A 363 15.75 -8.97 5.93
CA GLY A 363 17.07 -9.58 6.15
C GLY A 363 17.20 -11.03 5.63
N THR A 364 16.18 -11.60 4.99
CA THR A 364 16.24 -12.96 4.43
C THR A 364 17.07 -13.07 3.14
N GLY A 365 17.43 -11.94 2.52
CA GLY A 365 18.29 -11.94 1.32
C GLY A 365 17.57 -11.62 0.01
N LYS A 366 16.34 -11.11 0.03
CA LYS A 366 15.57 -10.72 -1.17
C LYS A 366 16.34 -9.77 -2.10
N THR A 367 16.77 -8.62 -1.56
CA THR A 367 17.63 -7.64 -2.30
C THR A 367 18.94 -8.24 -2.74
N THR A 368 19.54 -9.12 -1.93
CA THR A 368 20.80 -9.81 -2.29
C THR A 368 20.60 -10.69 -3.52
N LEU A 369 19.48 -11.39 -3.62
CA LEU A 369 19.14 -12.18 -4.81
C LEU A 369 19.04 -11.28 -6.05
N LEU A 370 18.33 -10.13 -5.95
CA LEU A 370 18.24 -9.20 -7.07
C LEU A 370 19.62 -8.64 -7.47
N LYS A 371 20.49 -8.34 -6.50
CA LYS A 371 21.89 -7.92 -6.76
C LYS A 371 22.73 -9.02 -7.41
N ILE A 372 22.50 -10.30 -7.09
CA ILE A 372 23.15 -11.42 -7.77
C ILE A 372 22.71 -11.50 -9.23
N LEU A 373 21.41 -11.40 -9.51
CA LEU A 373 20.87 -11.44 -10.88
C LEU A 373 21.36 -10.28 -11.74
N ASN A 374 21.63 -9.13 -11.12
CA ASN A 374 22.25 -7.98 -11.78
C ASN A 374 23.78 -8.02 -11.80
N GLN A 375 24.41 -9.13 -11.37
CA GLN A 375 25.86 -9.33 -11.36
C GLN A 375 26.64 -8.30 -10.51
N VAL A 376 25.98 -7.69 -9.53
CA VAL A 376 26.60 -6.77 -8.55
C VAL A 376 27.27 -7.58 -7.42
N VAL A 377 26.68 -8.74 -7.08
CA VAL A 377 27.17 -9.65 -6.04
C VAL A 377 27.32 -11.05 -6.65
N GLU A 378 28.42 -11.73 -6.41
CA GLU A 378 28.60 -13.11 -6.86
C GLU A 378 27.89 -14.10 -5.91
N PRO A 379 27.27 -15.17 -6.43
CA PRO A 379 26.76 -16.26 -5.61
C PRO A 379 27.91 -17.09 -5.02
N ASP A 380 27.68 -17.73 -3.86
CA ASP A 380 28.67 -18.65 -3.29
C ASP A 380 28.54 -20.07 -3.86
N PHE A 381 27.30 -20.45 -4.23
CA PHE A 381 26.98 -21.76 -4.81
C PHE A 381 25.96 -21.61 -5.93
N GLY A 382 25.94 -22.58 -6.85
CA GLY A 382 24.99 -22.61 -7.95
C GLY A 382 25.26 -21.58 -9.04
N SER A 383 24.33 -21.46 -9.94
CA SER A 383 24.43 -20.51 -11.05
C SER A 383 23.06 -20.09 -11.54
N PHE A 384 23.03 -19.03 -12.32
CA PHE A 384 21.83 -18.62 -13.06
C PHE A 384 22.17 -18.38 -14.53
N THR A 385 21.21 -18.56 -15.39
CA THR A 385 21.33 -18.32 -16.83
C THR A 385 20.19 -17.42 -17.31
N LEU A 386 20.54 -16.42 -18.12
CA LEU A 386 19.58 -15.59 -18.81
C LEU A 386 19.25 -16.19 -20.18
N GLY A 387 18.00 -16.09 -20.55
CA GLY A 387 17.52 -16.56 -21.84
C GLY A 387 18.05 -15.73 -23.01
N SER A 388 17.76 -16.18 -24.24
CA SER A 388 18.16 -15.47 -25.45
C SER A 388 17.46 -14.12 -25.56
N LYS A 389 18.21 -13.07 -25.98
CA LYS A 389 17.73 -11.68 -26.17
C LYS A 389 17.11 -11.05 -24.92
N VAL A 390 17.48 -11.51 -23.72
CA VAL A 390 17.04 -10.89 -22.47
C VAL A 390 17.86 -9.62 -22.22
N GLN A 391 17.15 -8.50 -22.03
CA GLN A 391 17.71 -7.21 -21.65
C GLN A 391 17.13 -6.81 -20.32
N ILE A 392 17.99 -6.65 -19.30
CA ILE A 392 17.58 -6.33 -17.92
C ILE A 392 17.46 -4.82 -17.76
N GLY A 393 16.32 -4.36 -17.23
CA GLY A 393 16.15 -3.04 -16.64
C GLY A 393 16.10 -3.18 -15.12
N TYR A 394 17.03 -2.56 -14.41
CA TYR A 394 17.11 -2.66 -12.95
C TYR A 394 16.74 -1.36 -12.25
N TYR A 395 15.82 -1.47 -11.29
CA TYR A 395 15.48 -0.39 -10.37
C TYR A 395 16.02 -0.72 -8.97
N ASP A 396 16.94 0.11 -8.49
CA ASP A 396 17.58 -0.03 -7.18
C ASP A 396 16.93 0.90 -6.16
N GLN A 397 16.65 0.38 -4.97
CA GLN A 397 16.07 1.12 -3.84
C GLN A 397 16.91 2.33 -3.42
N GLU A 398 18.23 2.25 -3.53
CA GLU A 398 19.16 3.33 -3.11
C GLU A 398 19.42 4.39 -4.19
N HIS A 399 18.80 4.24 -5.38
CA HIS A 399 18.90 5.19 -6.50
C HIS A 399 20.34 5.54 -6.93
N HIS A 400 21.27 4.62 -6.80
CA HIS A 400 22.68 4.82 -7.17
C HIS A 400 22.90 5.13 -8.65
N VAL A 401 21.89 4.95 -9.47
CA VAL A 401 21.93 5.17 -10.92
C VAL A 401 21.77 6.64 -11.31
N LEU A 402 21.41 7.55 -10.37
CA LEU A 402 21.18 8.96 -10.65
C LEU A 402 22.42 9.82 -10.41
N HIS A 403 22.68 10.76 -11.32
CA HIS A 403 23.80 11.69 -11.24
C HIS A 403 23.39 12.96 -10.50
N ASN A 404 23.87 13.16 -9.28
CA ASN A 404 23.47 14.25 -8.39
C ASN A 404 23.68 15.66 -8.95
N GLU A 405 24.62 15.85 -9.89
CA GLU A 405 24.99 17.16 -10.46
C GLU A 405 24.15 17.54 -11.69
N LYS A 406 23.33 16.62 -12.21
CA LYS A 406 22.47 16.85 -13.37
C LYS A 406 21.09 17.38 -12.95
N THR A 407 20.43 18.07 -13.87
CA THR A 407 18.99 18.33 -13.72
C THR A 407 18.19 17.06 -14.02
N ILE A 408 16.93 17.01 -13.60
CA ILE A 408 16.03 15.89 -13.92
C ILE A 408 15.92 15.71 -15.44
N PHE A 409 15.82 16.83 -16.17
CA PHE A 409 15.72 16.80 -17.62
C PHE A 409 17.00 16.26 -18.28
N ASP A 410 18.18 16.77 -17.87
CA ASP A 410 19.46 16.36 -18.43
C ASP A 410 19.76 14.88 -18.12
N GLU A 411 19.38 14.40 -16.94
CA GLU A 411 19.54 12.99 -16.55
C GLU A 411 18.84 12.03 -17.54
N ILE A 412 17.64 12.39 -17.96
CA ILE A 412 16.89 11.56 -18.93
C ILE A 412 17.37 11.80 -20.36
N SER A 413 17.62 13.06 -20.73
CA SER A 413 18.03 13.41 -22.09
C SER A 413 19.37 12.79 -22.48
N ASP A 414 20.32 12.72 -21.54
CA ASP A 414 21.65 12.14 -21.80
C ASP A 414 21.60 10.62 -21.97
N ASP A 415 20.74 9.94 -21.20
CA ASP A 415 20.60 8.49 -21.29
C ASP A 415 19.75 8.05 -22.50
N TYR A 416 18.81 8.89 -22.93
CA TYR A 416 17.89 8.61 -24.04
C TYR A 416 17.94 9.71 -25.12
N PRO A 417 19.05 9.87 -25.84
CA PRO A 417 19.24 10.97 -26.79
C PRO A 417 18.34 10.89 -28.04
N THR A 418 17.67 9.77 -28.25
CA THR A 418 16.69 9.57 -29.31
C THR A 418 15.32 10.19 -29.02
N LEU A 419 15.03 10.49 -27.74
CA LEU A 419 13.75 11.07 -27.34
C LEU A 419 13.69 12.56 -27.63
N THR A 420 12.52 13.01 -28.05
CA THR A 420 12.24 14.44 -28.18
C THR A 420 12.00 15.09 -26.83
N ASN A 421 12.31 16.40 -26.73
CA ASN A 421 12.05 17.18 -25.50
C ASN A 421 10.58 17.08 -25.03
N THR A 422 9.65 16.92 -25.97
CA THR A 422 8.22 16.76 -25.67
C THR A 422 7.94 15.40 -25.01
N GLN A 423 8.55 14.33 -25.49
CA GLN A 423 8.41 13.00 -24.92
C GLN A 423 8.99 12.96 -23.50
N ILE A 424 10.20 13.49 -23.31
CA ILE A 424 10.84 13.57 -21.97
C ILE A 424 9.94 14.32 -20.99
N ARG A 425 9.43 15.51 -21.38
CA ARG A 425 8.55 16.31 -20.52
C ARG A 425 7.22 15.62 -20.24
N ASN A 426 6.65 14.91 -21.20
CA ASN A 426 5.41 14.16 -20.99
C ASN A 426 5.63 13.01 -20.01
N THR A 427 6.73 12.27 -20.13
CA THR A 427 7.09 11.21 -19.17
C THR A 427 7.29 11.79 -17.77
N LEU A 428 8.08 12.87 -17.64
CA LEU A 428 8.30 13.54 -16.36
C LEU A 428 7.00 14.08 -15.75
N ALA A 429 6.09 14.61 -16.58
CA ALA A 429 4.78 15.09 -16.12
C ALA A 429 3.91 13.96 -15.57
N ALA A 430 3.99 12.73 -16.13
CA ALA A 430 3.32 11.56 -15.60
C ALA A 430 3.78 11.24 -14.17
N PHE A 431 5.06 11.50 -13.86
CA PHE A 431 5.63 11.37 -12.52
C PHE A 431 5.59 12.66 -11.70
N GLN A 432 4.67 13.58 -12.03
CA GLN A 432 4.39 14.84 -11.31
C GLN A 432 5.52 15.88 -11.36
N PHE A 433 6.44 15.81 -12.31
CA PHE A 433 7.40 16.87 -12.59
C PHE A 433 6.90 17.75 -13.73
N THR A 434 6.38 18.93 -13.39
CA THR A 434 5.75 19.84 -14.35
C THR A 434 6.43 21.21 -14.35
N GLY A 435 6.30 21.95 -15.45
CA GLY A 435 6.83 23.31 -15.58
C GLY A 435 8.35 23.35 -15.37
N ASP A 436 8.77 24.14 -14.38
CA ASP A 436 10.18 24.36 -14.06
C ASP A 436 10.77 23.28 -13.13
N ASP A 437 9.95 22.39 -12.58
CA ASP A 437 10.43 21.29 -11.73
C ASP A 437 11.42 20.39 -12.44
N VAL A 438 11.29 20.22 -13.76
CA VAL A 438 12.18 19.39 -14.58
C VAL A 438 13.64 19.87 -14.58
N TYR A 439 13.87 21.12 -14.21
CA TYR A 439 15.21 21.72 -14.15
C TYR A 439 15.83 21.73 -12.74
N LYS A 440 15.13 21.14 -11.73
CA LYS A 440 15.71 20.93 -10.41
C LYS A 440 16.90 19.98 -10.49
N LEU A 441 17.94 20.24 -9.69
CA LEU A 441 19.08 19.33 -9.57
C LEU A 441 18.69 18.10 -8.78
N ILE A 442 19.19 16.94 -9.19
CA ILE A 442 18.88 15.64 -8.55
C ILE A 442 19.30 15.62 -7.10
N ARG A 443 20.41 16.28 -6.73
CA ARG A 443 20.84 16.38 -5.32
C ARG A 443 19.83 17.08 -4.41
N ASP A 444 19.03 18.00 -4.96
CA ASP A 444 18.08 18.83 -4.19
C ASP A 444 16.72 18.14 -4.04
N LEU A 445 16.54 16.94 -4.64
CA LEU A 445 15.33 16.15 -4.58
C LEU A 445 15.23 15.37 -3.28
N SER A 446 14.02 15.24 -2.76
CA SER A 446 13.67 14.28 -1.71
C SER A 446 13.84 12.82 -2.20
N GLY A 447 13.93 11.86 -1.27
CA GLY A 447 14.02 10.45 -1.61
C GLY A 447 12.88 9.97 -2.52
N GLY A 448 11.64 10.38 -2.24
CA GLY A 448 10.49 10.06 -3.08
C GLY A 448 10.53 10.70 -4.47
N GLU A 449 11.07 11.91 -4.61
CA GLU A 449 11.28 12.54 -5.91
C GLU A 449 12.36 11.82 -6.72
N LYS A 450 13.48 11.44 -6.08
CA LYS A 450 14.52 10.61 -6.72
C LYS A 450 13.96 9.27 -7.19
N GLY A 451 13.12 8.60 -6.38
CA GLY A 451 12.42 7.38 -6.76
C GLY A 451 11.57 7.56 -8.02
N ARG A 452 10.79 8.64 -8.11
CA ARG A 452 9.98 8.94 -9.29
C ARG A 452 10.83 9.21 -10.54
N VAL A 453 11.98 9.90 -10.41
CA VAL A 453 12.90 10.10 -11.55
C VAL A 453 13.51 8.77 -11.99
N SER A 454 13.95 7.92 -11.06
CA SER A 454 14.47 6.59 -11.38
C SER A 454 13.43 5.71 -12.06
N LEU A 455 12.17 5.77 -11.63
CA LEU A 455 11.07 5.07 -12.29
C LEU A 455 10.82 5.62 -13.69
N ALA A 456 10.77 6.95 -13.86
CA ALA A 456 10.61 7.57 -15.17
C ALA A 456 11.72 7.14 -16.13
N LYS A 457 12.96 7.05 -15.65
CA LYS A 457 14.12 6.55 -16.40
C LYS A 457 13.96 5.07 -16.77
N LEU A 458 13.55 4.22 -15.83
CA LEU A 458 13.28 2.81 -16.10
C LEU A 458 12.17 2.61 -17.12
N MET A 459 11.10 3.42 -17.03
CA MET A 459 9.96 3.38 -17.96
C MET A 459 10.33 3.74 -19.40
N LEU A 460 11.39 4.50 -19.58
CA LEU A 460 11.95 4.82 -20.90
C LEU A 460 12.95 3.78 -21.38
N SER A 461 13.34 2.83 -20.54
CA SER A 461 14.22 1.73 -20.93
C SER A 461 13.46 0.78 -21.85
N GLU A 462 14.13 0.32 -22.89
CA GLU A 462 13.59 -0.64 -23.86
C GLU A 462 13.76 -2.10 -23.37
N ALA A 463 14.00 -2.29 -22.08
CA ALA A 463 14.24 -3.59 -21.46
C ALA A 463 13.01 -4.50 -21.59
N ASN A 464 13.26 -5.81 -21.74
CA ASN A 464 12.19 -6.82 -21.80
C ASN A 464 12.12 -7.70 -20.53
N PHE A 465 13.04 -7.49 -19.59
CA PHE A 465 13.03 -8.09 -18.26
C PHE A 465 13.31 -7.03 -17.19
N LEU A 466 12.29 -6.64 -16.43
CA LEU A 466 12.41 -5.66 -15.36
C LEU A 466 12.68 -6.35 -14.03
N ILE A 467 13.68 -5.86 -13.31
CA ILE A 467 14.00 -6.26 -11.93
C ILE A 467 13.83 -5.04 -11.04
N LEU A 468 12.87 -5.09 -10.09
CA LEU A 468 12.50 -3.95 -9.26
C LEU A 468 12.69 -4.28 -7.77
N ASP A 469 13.48 -3.47 -7.06
CA ASP A 469 13.69 -3.62 -5.61
C ASP A 469 12.89 -2.54 -4.86
N GLU A 470 11.80 -2.95 -4.21
CA GLU A 470 10.86 -2.10 -3.46
C GLU A 470 10.39 -0.85 -4.23
N PRO A 471 9.84 -0.98 -5.46
CA PRO A 471 9.54 0.15 -6.33
C PRO A 471 8.41 1.04 -5.80
N THR A 472 7.63 0.58 -4.84
CA THR A 472 6.52 1.32 -4.23
C THR A 472 6.94 2.16 -3.01
N ASN A 473 8.18 1.99 -2.51
CA ASN A 473 8.65 2.75 -1.36
C ASN A 473 8.75 4.25 -1.67
N HIS A 474 8.29 5.07 -0.72
CA HIS A 474 8.26 6.54 -0.83
C HIS A 474 7.38 7.12 -1.95
N LEU A 475 6.65 6.28 -2.69
CA LEU A 475 5.67 6.74 -3.67
C LEU A 475 4.34 7.08 -2.98
N ASP A 476 3.72 8.15 -3.40
CA ASP A 476 2.33 8.43 -3.03
C ASP A 476 1.36 7.51 -3.78
N ILE A 477 0.12 7.49 -3.33
CA ILE A 477 -0.91 6.59 -3.86
C ILE A 477 -1.09 6.78 -5.37
N THR A 478 -1.06 8.02 -5.87
CA THR A 478 -1.21 8.33 -7.29
C THR A 478 -0.04 7.78 -8.11
N SER A 479 1.20 7.97 -7.63
CA SER A 479 2.40 7.41 -8.31
C SER A 479 2.41 5.88 -8.31
N LYS A 480 1.91 5.25 -7.23
CA LYS A 480 1.72 3.79 -7.18
C LYS A 480 0.71 3.31 -8.22
N GLU A 481 -0.43 4.00 -8.38
CA GLU A 481 -1.46 3.67 -9.38
C GLU A 481 -0.92 3.76 -10.81
N ILE A 482 -0.11 4.78 -11.11
CA ILE A 482 0.55 4.92 -12.42
C ILE A 482 1.50 3.74 -12.67
N LEU A 483 2.31 3.36 -11.66
CA LEU A 483 3.22 2.22 -11.78
C LEU A 483 2.45 0.89 -11.94
N GLU A 484 1.38 0.68 -11.18
CA GLU A 484 0.52 -0.50 -11.27
C GLU A 484 -0.07 -0.64 -12.69
N GLN A 485 -0.62 0.44 -13.22
CA GLN A 485 -1.19 0.45 -14.57
C GLN A 485 -0.12 0.16 -15.62
N ALA A 486 1.02 0.82 -15.54
CA ALA A 486 2.12 0.64 -16.49
C ALA A 486 2.65 -0.81 -16.50
N LEU A 487 2.79 -1.44 -15.31
CA LEU A 487 3.20 -2.84 -15.23
C LEU A 487 2.13 -3.81 -15.74
N ASN A 488 0.84 -3.53 -15.50
CA ASN A 488 -0.25 -4.37 -16.00
C ASN A 488 -0.37 -4.33 -17.54
N GLU A 489 -0.01 -3.21 -18.14
CA GLU A 489 0.03 -3.05 -19.61
C GLU A 489 1.33 -3.59 -20.23
N TYR A 490 2.39 -3.76 -19.43
CA TYR A 490 3.68 -4.23 -19.89
C TYR A 490 3.66 -5.68 -20.36
N THR A 491 4.09 -5.91 -21.58
CA THR A 491 4.10 -7.23 -22.22
C THR A 491 5.37 -8.06 -21.94
N GLY A 492 6.37 -7.46 -21.32
CA GLY A 492 7.63 -8.12 -20.92
C GLY A 492 7.49 -8.93 -19.65
N THR A 493 8.62 -9.28 -19.07
CA THR A 493 8.71 -10.08 -17.84
C THR A 493 9.12 -9.19 -16.68
N VAL A 494 8.54 -9.38 -15.51
CA VAL A 494 8.85 -8.58 -14.31
C VAL A 494 9.18 -9.49 -13.13
N LEU A 495 10.28 -9.17 -12.45
CA LEU A 495 10.65 -9.75 -11.16
C LEU A 495 10.79 -8.62 -10.17
N TYR A 496 10.07 -8.66 -9.05
CA TYR A 496 10.16 -7.58 -8.09
C TYR A 496 10.06 -8.05 -6.63
N VAL A 497 10.69 -7.28 -5.75
CA VAL A 497 10.50 -7.36 -4.30
C VAL A 497 9.56 -6.23 -3.90
N SER A 498 8.52 -6.52 -3.14
CA SER A 498 7.67 -5.50 -2.54
C SER A 498 7.00 -5.99 -1.25
N HIS A 499 6.75 -5.04 -0.35
CA HIS A 499 5.91 -5.23 0.84
C HIS A 499 4.52 -4.59 0.70
N ASP A 500 4.22 -3.99 -0.45
CA ASP A 500 2.91 -3.41 -0.75
C ASP A 500 1.95 -4.50 -1.24
N ARG A 501 1.06 -4.94 -0.34
CA ARG A 501 0.09 -6.02 -0.59
C ARG A 501 -0.87 -5.69 -1.71
N TYR A 502 -1.29 -4.43 -1.83
CA TYR A 502 -2.20 -3.99 -2.89
C TYR A 502 -1.50 -4.05 -4.24
N PHE A 503 -0.28 -3.54 -4.32
CA PHE A 503 0.55 -3.60 -5.51
C PHE A 503 0.79 -5.04 -5.98
N ILE A 504 1.19 -5.94 -5.05
CA ILE A 504 1.39 -7.36 -5.35
C ILE A 504 0.09 -7.99 -5.87
N ASN A 505 -1.05 -7.69 -5.21
CA ASN A 505 -2.35 -8.27 -5.60
C ASN A 505 -2.79 -7.85 -7.01
N GLN A 506 -2.47 -6.62 -7.42
CA GLN A 506 -2.84 -6.09 -8.73
C GLN A 506 -1.90 -6.52 -9.86
N THR A 507 -0.61 -6.72 -9.57
CA THR A 507 0.41 -6.90 -10.62
C THR A 507 0.99 -8.31 -10.70
N ALA A 508 1.01 -9.09 -9.59
CA ALA A 508 1.62 -10.41 -9.58
C ALA A 508 0.76 -11.46 -10.26
N THR A 509 1.39 -12.25 -11.12
CA THR A 509 0.84 -13.51 -11.65
C THR A 509 1.35 -14.71 -10.86
N ARG A 510 2.45 -14.52 -10.09
CA ARG A 510 3.12 -15.55 -9.32
C ARG A 510 3.86 -14.93 -8.15
N ILE A 511 3.87 -15.60 -7.00
CA ILE A 511 4.57 -15.16 -5.80
C ILE A 511 5.60 -16.23 -5.40
N LEU A 512 6.81 -15.78 -5.06
CA LEU A 512 7.88 -16.57 -4.47
C LEU A 512 8.11 -16.07 -3.04
N GLU A 513 7.76 -16.88 -2.03
CA GLU A 513 8.01 -16.55 -0.63
C GLU A 513 9.33 -17.15 -0.18
N LEU A 514 10.25 -16.31 0.26
CA LEU A 514 11.53 -16.74 0.85
C LEU A 514 11.33 -16.99 2.35
N VAL A 515 11.23 -18.25 2.72
CA VAL A 515 11.01 -18.71 4.09
C VAL A 515 11.94 -19.90 4.39
N ASN A 516 12.50 -19.94 5.62
CA ASN A 516 13.45 -20.98 6.04
C ASN A 516 14.58 -21.22 5.02
N GLN A 517 15.13 -20.13 4.44
CA GLN A 517 16.26 -20.15 3.49
C GLN A 517 15.96 -20.83 2.13
N THR A 518 14.68 -21.10 1.83
CA THR A 518 14.21 -21.69 0.58
C THR A 518 13.03 -20.92 0.00
N PHE A 519 12.64 -21.18 -1.26
CA PHE A 519 11.50 -20.56 -1.88
C PHE A 519 10.27 -21.50 -1.88
N VAL A 520 9.14 -20.95 -1.44
CA VAL A 520 7.82 -21.54 -1.66
C VAL A 520 7.15 -20.80 -2.81
N ASN A 521 6.59 -21.54 -3.76
CA ASN A 521 6.03 -21.02 -5.00
C ASN A 521 4.51 -21.02 -4.97
N TYR A 522 3.89 -19.85 -5.20
CA TYR A 522 2.45 -19.65 -5.26
C TYR A 522 2.08 -19.11 -6.64
N ILE A 523 1.32 -19.86 -7.43
CA ILE A 523 0.93 -19.46 -8.79
C ILE A 523 -0.39 -18.69 -8.72
N GLY A 524 -0.33 -17.41 -8.46
CA GLY A 524 -1.48 -16.54 -8.30
C GLY A 524 -1.09 -15.18 -7.74
N ASN A 525 -2.09 -14.39 -7.38
CA ASN A 525 -1.96 -13.09 -6.75
C ASN A 525 -1.83 -13.20 -5.22
N TYR A 526 -1.87 -12.05 -4.54
CA TYR A 526 -1.73 -11.99 -3.08
C TYR A 526 -2.91 -12.65 -2.33
N ASP A 527 -4.14 -12.58 -2.87
CA ASP A 527 -5.29 -13.24 -2.26
C ASP A 527 -5.13 -14.76 -2.28
N TYR A 528 -4.66 -15.33 -3.41
CA TYR A 528 -4.35 -16.75 -3.50
C TYR A 528 -3.21 -17.16 -2.53
N TYR A 529 -2.18 -16.32 -2.40
CA TYR A 529 -1.11 -16.56 -1.42
C TYR A 529 -1.67 -16.66 -0.01
N LEU A 530 -2.55 -15.74 0.42
CA LEU A 530 -3.15 -15.78 1.76
C LEU A 530 -3.97 -17.05 2.00
N GLU A 531 -4.70 -17.50 0.99
CA GLU A 531 -5.53 -18.71 1.07
C GLU A 531 -4.68 -19.99 1.23
N LYS A 532 -3.54 -20.05 0.53
CA LYS A 532 -2.70 -21.26 0.45
C LYS A 532 -1.43 -21.23 1.29
N LYS A 533 -1.15 -20.12 1.98
CA LYS A 533 0.10 -19.94 2.74
C LYS A 533 0.37 -21.06 3.73
N GLU A 534 -0.59 -21.38 4.60
CA GLU A 534 -0.39 -22.38 5.65
C GLU A 534 -0.14 -23.77 5.06
N GLU A 535 -0.93 -24.14 4.05
CA GLU A 535 -0.85 -25.44 3.39
C GLU A 535 0.49 -25.65 2.68
N LEU A 536 0.89 -24.69 1.82
CA LEU A 536 2.09 -24.83 1.00
C LEU A 536 3.38 -24.58 1.81
N THR A 537 3.36 -23.69 2.78
CA THR A 537 4.53 -23.50 3.67
C THR A 537 4.80 -24.74 4.49
N ALA A 538 3.77 -25.39 5.03
CA ALA A 538 3.92 -26.65 5.78
C ALA A 538 4.42 -27.81 4.89
N ALA A 539 4.02 -27.83 3.61
CA ALA A 539 4.42 -28.89 2.68
C ALA A 539 5.86 -28.74 2.15
N TYR A 540 6.31 -27.51 1.91
CA TYR A 540 7.55 -27.24 1.17
C TYR A 540 8.64 -26.51 1.96
N ALA A 541 8.32 -25.86 3.10
CA ALA A 541 9.29 -25.23 3.97
C ALA A 541 9.52 -26.06 5.23
N THR A 542 10.26 -27.16 5.11
CA THR A 542 10.65 -27.98 6.28
C THR A 542 11.62 -27.20 7.16
N PRO A 543 11.37 -27.04 8.49
CA PRO A 543 12.34 -26.41 9.39
C PRO A 543 13.63 -27.23 9.45
N ALA A 544 14.77 -26.55 9.37
CA ALA A 544 16.11 -27.18 9.47
C ALA A 544 16.48 -27.61 10.90
N ALA A 545 15.57 -28.24 11.66
CA ALA A 545 15.82 -28.77 13.00
C ALA A 545 15.26 -30.19 13.10
N ASP A 546 15.98 -31.15 12.61
CA ASP A 546 16.19 -32.53 13.06
C ASP A 546 16.73 -33.39 11.90
N GLN A 547 17.99 -33.18 11.55
CA GLN A 547 18.72 -34.17 10.78
C GLN A 547 20.02 -34.52 11.52
N THR A 548 19.89 -35.42 12.51
CA THR A 548 20.99 -36.31 12.87
C THR A 548 21.20 -37.26 11.72
N VAL A 549 22.37 -37.14 11.14
CA VAL A 549 22.90 -37.93 10.04
C VAL A 549 22.82 -39.43 10.32
N PRO A 550 22.39 -40.24 9.35
CA PRO A 550 23.12 -41.41 8.97
C PRO A 550 23.58 -41.32 7.51
N GLN A 551 24.88 -41.34 7.36
CA GLN A 551 25.53 -41.65 6.09
C GLN A 551 25.02 -42.99 5.55
N ASN A 552 24.42 -42.95 4.37
CA ASN A 552 24.58 -44.03 3.39
C ASN A 552 24.27 -43.53 1.98
N THR A 553 25.29 -43.65 1.17
CA THR A 553 25.35 -43.50 -0.27
C THR A 553 24.24 -44.26 -0.98
N THR A 554 23.42 -43.58 -1.76
CA THR A 554 22.89 -44.10 -3.03
C THR A 554 22.48 -42.92 -3.92
N GLU A 555 22.89 -43.02 -5.16
CA GLU A 555 22.63 -42.10 -6.27
C GLU A 555 21.17 -41.65 -6.33
N SER A 556 20.92 -40.36 -6.24
CA SER A 556 19.61 -39.76 -6.45
C SER A 556 19.51 -39.18 -7.85
N THR A 557 18.60 -39.72 -8.61
CA THR A 557 18.06 -39.19 -9.87
C THR A 557 17.57 -37.75 -9.73
N PRO A 558 17.80 -36.89 -10.74
CA PRO A 558 17.33 -35.50 -10.67
C PRO A 558 15.86 -35.44 -11.01
N SER A 559 15.03 -34.83 -10.15
CA SER A 559 13.81 -34.13 -10.61
C SER A 559 12.53 -34.15 -9.77
N ASP A 560 12.58 -34.15 -8.43
CA ASP A 560 11.31 -34.03 -7.70
C ASP A 560 10.71 -32.61 -7.72
N SER A 561 11.53 -31.56 -7.84
CA SER A 561 11.04 -30.17 -7.91
C SER A 561 10.42 -29.80 -9.28
N LYS A 562 10.88 -30.40 -10.38
CA LYS A 562 10.29 -30.15 -11.72
C LYS A 562 8.97 -30.87 -11.92
N LEU A 563 8.83 -32.06 -11.36
CA LEU A 563 7.57 -32.84 -11.41
C LEU A 563 6.48 -32.18 -10.56
N SER A 564 6.77 -31.72 -9.35
CA SER A 564 5.81 -31.04 -8.50
C SER A 564 5.33 -29.70 -9.09
N TRP A 565 6.19 -28.98 -9.79
CA TRP A 565 5.82 -27.73 -10.48
C TRP A 565 4.88 -27.96 -11.67
N GLN A 566 5.11 -29.02 -12.46
CA GLN A 566 4.21 -29.38 -13.57
C GLN A 566 2.85 -29.88 -13.07
N GLU A 567 2.82 -30.69 -12.03
CA GLU A 567 1.59 -31.15 -11.39
C GLU A 567 0.78 -30.01 -10.78
N GLN A 568 1.43 -29.06 -10.11
CA GLN A 568 0.76 -27.85 -9.59
C GLN A 568 0.18 -26.98 -10.72
N LYS A 569 0.91 -26.83 -11.83
CA LYS A 569 0.45 -26.08 -13.00
C LYS A 569 -0.76 -26.75 -13.68
N GLU A 570 -0.78 -28.07 -13.76
CA GLU A 570 -1.90 -28.83 -14.30
C GLU A 570 -3.13 -28.78 -13.38
N LEU A 571 -2.94 -28.87 -12.06
CA LEU A 571 -4.01 -28.74 -11.08
C LEU A 571 -4.66 -27.35 -11.15
N GLN A 572 -3.86 -26.29 -11.19
CA GLN A 572 -4.37 -24.93 -11.30
C GLN A 572 -4.99 -24.61 -12.67
N ALA A 573 -4.46 -25.19 -13.74
CA ALA A 573 -5.09 -25.06 -15.05
C ALA A 573 -6.49 -25.71 -15.04
N LYS A 574 -6.66 -26.81 -14.33
CA LYS A 574 -7.96 -27.45 -14.11
C LYS A 574 -8.88 -26.60 -13.23
N GLU A 575 -8.37 -26.05 -12.12
CA GLU A 575 -9.16 -25.17 -11.24
C GLU A 575 -9.57 -23.86 -11.94
N ARG A 576 -8.67 -23.24 -12.72
CA ARG A 576 -9.01 -22.04 -13.51
C ARG A 576 -10.04 -22.35 -14.59
N LYS A 577 -9.95 -23.50 -15.26
CA LYS A 577 -10.97 -23.92 -16.21
C LYS A 577 -12.31 -24.11 -15.50
N ARG A 578 -12.31 -24.80 -14.36
CA ARG A 578 -13.51 -25.02 -13.54
C ARG A 578 -14.12 -23.68 -13.08
N LYS A 579 -13.32 -22.75 -12.54
CA LYS A 579 -13.79 -21.43 -12.11
C LYS A 579 -14.34 -20.57 -13.26
N ASN A 580 -13.69 -20.63 -14.44
CA ASN A 580 -14.17 -19.95 -15.63
C ASN A 580 -15.45 -20.56 -16.21
N GLU A 581 -15.60 -21.89 -16.13
CA GLU A 581 -16.83 -22.58 -16.54
C GLU A 581 -17.95 -22.28 -15.55
N LEU A 582 -17.68 -22.28 -14.23
CA LEU A 582 -18.64 -21.93 -13.19
C LEU A 582 -19.17 -20.51 -13.43
N LYS A 583 -18.28 -19.53 -13.61
CA LYS A 583 -18.67 -18.14 -13.89
C LYS A 583 -19.49 -17.99 -15.16
N LYS A 584 -19.12 -18.68 -16.24
CA LYS A 584 -19.91 -18.67 -17.49
C LYS A 584 -21.30 -19.26 -17.31
N THR A 585 -21.42 -20.30 -16.49
CA THR A 585 -22.70 -20.93 -16.16
C THR A 585 -23.56 -19.97 -15.34
N GLU A 586 -22.99 -19.31 -14.32
CA GLU A 586 -23.66 -18.27 -13.51
C GLU A 586 -24.14 -17.09 -14.35
N ASP A 587 -23.27 -16.53 -15.21
CA ASP A 587 -23.62 -15.42 -16.11
C ASP A 587 -24.77 -15.83 -17.08
N ARG A 588 -24.78 -17.08 -17.55
CA ARG A 588 -25.84 -17.58 -18.44
C ARG A 588 -27.16 -17.79 -17.71
N ILE A 589 -27.12 -18.35 -16.49
CA ILE A 589 -28.29 -18.49 -15.62
C ILE A 589 -28.94 -17.10 -15.38
N ALA A 590 -28.15 -16.10 -14.99
CA ALA A 590 -28.64 -14.75 -14.73
C ALA A 590 -29.34 -14.14 -15.95
N VAL A 591 -28.78 -14.30 -17.16
CA VAL A 591 -29.40 -13.79 -18.40
C VAL A 591 -30.72 -14.49 -18.71
N LEU A 592 -30.84 -15.81 -18.49
CA LEU A 592 -32.07 -16.55 -18.75
C LEU A 592 -33.15 -16.24 -17.70
N GLU A 593 -32.78 -16.05 -16.43
CA GLU A 593 -33.69 -15.60 -15.38
C GLU A 593 -34.25 -14.21 -15.67
N GLU A 594 -33.38 -13.25 -16.04
CA GLU A 594 -33.79 -11.90 -16.42
C GLU A 594 -34.73 -11.93 -17.63
N ARG A 595 -34.43 -12.77 -18.62
CA ARG A 595 -35.27 -12.92 -19.78
C ARG A 595 -36.65 -13.54 -19.45
N ASN A 596 -36.70 -14.52 -18.53
CA ASN A 596 -37.96 -15.07 -18.07
C ASN A 596 -38.82 -14.07 -17.32
N VAL A 597 -38.22 -13.14 -16.53
CA VAL A 597 -38.92 -12.02 -15.89
C VAL A 597 -39.48 -11.06 -16.95
N GLU A 598 -38.70 -10.71 -17.97
CA GLU A 598 -39.19 -9.88 -19.08
C GLU A 598 -40.36 -10.52 -19.82
N ILE A 599 -40.30 -11.86 -20.07
CA ILE A 599 -41.41 -12.60 -20.71
C ILE A 599 -42.66 -12.53 -19.83
N ASP A 600 -42.53 -12.69 -18.51
CA ASP A 600 -43.68 -12.56 -17.59
C ASP A 600 -44.28 -11.17 -17.61
N GLU A 601 -43.45 -10.12 -17.65
CA GLU A 601 -43.91 -8.72 -17.78
C GLU A 601 -44.60 -8.50 -19.14
N LEU A 602 -44.04 -8.99 -20.23
CA LEU A 602 -44.62 -8.89 -21.57
C LEU A 602 -45.99 -9.61 -21.65
N MET A 603 -46.14 -10.77 -21.02
CA MET A 603 -47.40 -11.52 -20.96
C MET A 603 -48.53 -10.80 -20.20
N THR A 604 -48.18 -9.82 -19.33
CA THR A 604 -49.18 -9.00 -18.63
C THR A 604 -49.68 -7.80 -19.45
N GLN A 605 -49.02 -7.48 -20.57
CA GLN A 605 -49.40 -6.34 -21.42
C GLN A 605 -50.64 -6.66 -22.28
N GLU A 606 -51.56 -5.73 -22.36
CA GLU A 606 -52.87 -5.91 -23.05
C GLU A 606 -52.73 -6.22 -24.56
N GLU A 607 -51.63 -5.70 -25.19
CA GLU A 607 -51.33 -5.94 -26.60
C GLU A 607 -50.81 -7.38 -26.89
N VAL A 608 -50.19 -8.01 -25.90
CA VAL A 608 -49.66 -9.40 -26.00
C VAL A 608 -50.73 -10.39 -25.57
N TYR A 609 -51.44 -10.10 -24.47
CA TYR A 609 -52.51 -10.95 -23.93
C TYR A 609 -53.68 -11.12 -24.91
N SER A 610 -53.98 -10.10 -25.73
CA SER A 610 -55.04 -10.19 -26.76
C SER A 610 -54.61 -10.94 -28.04
N ASN A 611 -53.33 -11.27 -28.20
CA ASN A 611 -52.78 -11.95 -29.38
C ASN A 611 -52.33 -13.38 -29.03
N SER A 612 -53.18 -14.35 -29.32
CA SER A 612 -52.92 -15.75 -28.96
C SER A 612 -51.63 -16.35 -29.59
N VAL A 613 -51.18 -15.87 -30.76
CA VAL A 613 -49.96 -16.32 -31.42
C VAL A 613 -48.73 -15.85 -30.68
N LYS A 614 -48.65 -14.54 -30.32
CA LYS A 614 -47.56 -13.99 -29.54
C LYS A 614 -47.47 -14.59 -28.13
N CYS A 615 -48.59 -14.84 -27.51
CA CYS A 615 -48.64 -15.46 -26.19
C CYS A 615 -48.13 -16.91 -26.25
N GLN A 616 -48.42 -17.65 -27.31
CA GLN A 616 -47.93 -19.00 -27.52
C GLN A 616 -46.42 -19.04 -27.85
N GLU A 617 -45.92 -18.08 -28.62
CA GLU A 617 -44.46 -17.92 -28.89
C GLU A 617 -43.67 -17.62 -27.62
N LEU A 618 -44.11 -16.69 -26.79
CA LEU A 618 -43.46 -16.34 -25.52
C LEU A 618 -43.54 -17.48 -24.50
N ALA A 619 -44.65 -18.26 -24.48
CA ALA A 619 -44.77 -19.44 -23.63
C ALA A 619 -43.75 -20.53 -24.03
N LEU A 620 -43.60 -20.80 -25.34
CA LEU A 620 -42.60 -21.73 -25.86
C LEU A 620 -41.17 -21.28 -25.58
N GLU A 621 -40.88 -19.96 -25.70
CA GLU A 621 -39.58 -19.40 -25.35
C GLU A 621 -39.30 -19.60 -23.84
N LYS A 622 -40.26 -19.35 -22.97
CA LYS A 622 -40.13 -19.55 -21.52
C LYS A 622 -39.90 -21.02 -21.15
N ASP A 623 -40.62 -21.95 -21.79
CA ASP A 623 -40.43 -23.40 -21.57
C ASP A 623 -39.03 -23.84 -22.02
N ALA A 624 -38.54 -23.33 -23.14
CA ALA A 624 -37.18 -23.61 -23.61
C ALA A 624 -36.10 -23.04 -22.64
N ASN A 625 -36.30 -21.82 -22.16
CA ASN A 625 -35.42 -21.18 -21.17
C ASN A 625 -35.40 -21.97 -19.85
N ASN A 626 -36.58 -22.46 -19.40
CA ASN A 626 -36.66 -23.25 -18.17
C ASN A 626 -35.90 -24.58 -18.29
N THR A 627 -36.01 -25.24 -19.47
CA THR A 627 -35.27 -26.48 -19.73
C THR A 627 -33.75 -26.22 -19.73
N GLU A 628 -33.30 -25.13 -20.37
CA GLU A 628 -31.89 -24.76 -20.37
C GLU A 628 -31.42 -24.39 -18.95
N LEU A 629 -32.26 -23.73 -18.13
CA LEU A 629 -31.96 -23.42 -16.74
C LEU A 629 -31.78 -24.68 -15.89
N GLU A 630 -32.61 -25.70 -16.04
CA GLU A 630 -32.47 -26.98 -15.34
C GLU A 630 -31.11 -27.64 -15.65
N GLU A 631 -30.73 -27.72 -16.95
CA GLU A 631 -29.45 -28.28 -17.36
C GLU A 631 -28.25 -27.45 -16.83
N LEU A 632 -28.40 -26.12 -16.78
CA LEU A 632 -27.35 -25.24 -16.26
C LEU A 632 -27.21 -25.32 -14.73
N TYR A 633 -28.30 -25.52 -13.99
CA TYR A 633 -28.24 -25.72 -12.54
C TYR A 633 -27.60 -27.08 -12.18
N GLU A 634 -27.91 -28.15 -12.90
CA GLU A 634 -27.21 -29.44 -12.72
C GLU A 634 -25.70 -29.29 -12.98
N LYS A 635 -25.33 -28.60 -14.05
CA LYS A 635 -23.93 -28.33 -14.37
C LYS A 635 -23.25 -27.42 -13.36
N TRP A 636 -23.99 -26.46 -12.81
CA TRP A 636 -23.49 -25.57 -11.75
C TRP A 636 -23.21 -26.35 -10.46
N GLU A 637 -24.10 -27.27 -10.06
CA GLU A 637 -23.87 -28.15 -8.91
C GLU A 637 -22.63 -29.04 -9.12
N GLU A 638 -22.47 -29.66 -10.27
CA GLU A 638 -21.26 -30.46 -10.59
C GLU A 638 -19.97 -29.66 -10.56
N LEU A 639 -20.04 -28.38 -10.93
CA LEU A 639 -18.88 -27.49 -10.92
C LEU A 639 -18.64 -26.81 -9.54
N ALA A 640 -19.63 -26.78 -8.67
CA ALA A 640 -19.53 -26.21 -7.33
C ALA A 640 -19.00 -27.22 -6.27
N GLU A 641 -19.29 -28.56 -6.49
CA GLU A 641 -18.66 -29.64 -5.72
C GLU A 641 -17.16 -29.80 -6.06
#